data_3a0c087b0018a8be2ccca9c1fa9eed4d
#
_entry.id   3a0c087b0018a8be2ccca9c1fa9eed4d
#
_cell.length_a   1.000
_cell.length_b   1.000
_cell.length_c   1.000
_cell.angle_alpha   90.00
_cell.angle_beta   90.00
_cell.angle_gamma   90.00
#
_symmetry.space_group_name_H-M   'P 1'
#
loop_
_entity.id
_entity.type
_entity.pdbx_description
1 polymer ?
#
loop_
_entity_poly.entity_id
_entity_poly.type
_entity_poly.pdbx_seq_one_letter_code
_entity_poly.pdbx_strand_id
1 'polypeptide(L)'
;MKKTLCLLGLMSCMALLPSMANDDCWKPAEWPVLKHYDSEHLKEVALPLGGIGTGTVALGGRGELRDWEIMNIPARQYSTVTIGNDAPFFAIYTKAPDAAPQTKMLAGPLYDDEYIHYEGRPVNHHGLPRFTHASFDAAYPFGQVLLTDEQMPVSVRIKGFNPLVPGDEEVSGLPVAILSYEVTNTTQQPLEVAVCGSIRNFIGKDGSQFWTDWKGDMIPYGEAKNHNEYRSDDAQSIRAIQFLTDGVDSLSTAWGNMCLATDAVAGVSYRTCSADNAWSASVLDFWDDFSDDGVISNPTANVRKSVGKDQDPMASLCQKQVLKAGETRCFNFYLTWSFPNRKAWSKSIVGNWYSTVHPDAWETAKEVISRVGEYERQTLLFVNALLASSYPDVVKEAALFNLNTLRSQTVFRLPSGHMLGWEGVMDRFGSCAGSCTHVWNYEVATPFLFGKLARSMREVETEYALHDDGSMAFRVTLPLQNPDPNYDVAADGQMGCVMKFYREWQLSGDNAFLASHWDACKRMLGFAWKERGWDGNCDGVMEGSQHNTMDVNYFGPNPQMGFWYMGALRAAEEMAVAMKDKAFAKKCHTLFLQGSQWMDENLFNGEYYEHRITDPKTFEFMDPASPDLPPYQLGKGCLVDQLVGQYMAHLCGLGYLGDQTHIRTTLESIMKYNYLDDFSTHFNNMRSYVIGHEAGLLMASWPKGRLEVPFPYFAESMTGFEYTAAVGMLYEGMEADALKCITAIRSRFDGSRRNPFSEPECGHHYARSMASWAAIPAFIRFQYSAVEQTMSVARREGTWFWSNGYAWGTLSIDAGEATLHVLHGDLTLSTLTIGDKRYKLRRTLPAGEQAIIAL
;
A
#
# COMPACT_ATOMS: atom_id res chain seq x y z
N MET A 1 -4.03 -31.95 -73.68
CA MET A 1 -3.35 -32.58 -72.51
C MET A 1 -3.70 -31.80 -71.32
N LYS A 2 -4.56 -32.35 -70.51
CA LYS A 2 -5.16 -31.70 -69.31
C LYS A 2 -4.20 -31.64 -68.14
N LYS A 3 -4.05 -30.50 -67.53
CA LYS A 3 -3.46 -30.39 -66.16
C LYS A 3 -4.61 -30.06 -65.20
N THR A 4 -4.87 -31.01 -64.31
CA THR A 4 -5.84 -30.93 -63.23
C THR A 4 -5.20 -30.17 -62.06
N LEU A 5 -5.85 -29.12 -61.59
CA LEU A 5 -5.53 -28.40 -60.37
C LEU A 5 -6.26 -29.07 -59.23
N CYS A 6 -5.54 -29.61 -58.26
CA CYS A 6 -6.12 -30.04 -56.98
C CYS A 6 -6.18 -28.83 -56.03
N LEU A 7 -7.40 -28.40 -55.69
CA LEU A 7 -7.69 -27.53 -54.55
C LEU A 7 -7.78 -28.42 -53.30
N LEU A 8 -6.82 -28.27 -52.37
CA LEU A 8 -6.93 -28.79 -51.02
C LEU A 8 -7.72 -27.77 -50.19
N GLY A 9 -8.95 -28.13 -49.87
CA GLY A 9 -9.74 -27.42 -48.88
C GLY A 9 -9.25 -27.74 -47.48
N LEU A 10 -8.79 -26.70 -46.74
CA LEU A 10 -8.60 -26.77 -45.32
C LEU A 10 -9.99 -26.78 -44.65
N MET A 11 -10.48 -27.93 -44.29
CA MET A 11 -11.56 -28.07 -43.30
C MET A 11 -10.97 -27.79 -41.93
N SER A 12 -11.31 -26.62 -41.36
CA SER A 12 -11.16 -26.29 -39.96
C SER A 12 -12.08 -27.25 -39.17
N CYS A 13 -11.49 -28.26 -38.55
CA CYS A 13 -12.13 -29.00 -37.48
C CYS A 13 -12.23 -28.08 -36.24
N MET A 14 -13.34 -27.37 -36.08
CA MET A 14 -13.79 -26.92 -34.79
C MET A 14 -14.14 -28.17 -33.99
N ALA A 15 -13.23 -28.64 -33.15
CA ALA A 15 -13.56 -29.58 -32.12
C ALA A 15 -14.54 -28.89 -31.17
N LEU A 16 -15.79 -29.29 -31.24
CA LEU A 16 -16.77 -29.07 -30.17
C LEU A 16 -16.19 -29.76 -28.93
N LEU A 17 -15.59 -28.94 -28.04
CA LEU A 17 -15.30 -29.38 -26.67
C LEU A 17 -16.65 -29.73 -26.04
N PRO A 18 -16.80 -30.92 -25.44
CA PRO A 18 -18.00 -31.23 -24.70
C PRO A 18 -18.14 -30.20 -23.59
N SER A 19 -19.31 -29.60 -23.48
CA SER A 19 -19.76 -28.86 -22.32
C SER A 19 -19.68 -29.81 -21.13
N MET A 20 -18.57 -29.83 -20.42
CA MET A 20 -18.52 -30.37 -19.09
C MET A 20 -19.36 -29.42 -18.24
N ALA A 21 -20.46 -29.91 -17.68
CA ALA A 21 -21.10 -29.29 -16.55
C ALA A 21 -20.04 -29.26 -15.43
N ASN A 22 -19.40 -28.12 -15.24
CA ASN A 22 -18.36 -27.99 -14.27
C ASN A 22 -18.98 -27.88 -12.88
N ASP A 23 -18.85 -28.95 -12.09
CA ASP A 23 -18.96 -28.95 -10.62
C ASP A 23 -17.71 -28.32 -9.98
N ASP A 24 -16.83 -27.71 -10.76
CA ASP A 24 -15.54 -27.19 -10.29
C ASP A 24 -15.59 -25.68 -10.08
N CYS A 25 -15.98 -25.28 -8.86
CA CYS A 25 -15.66 -23.96 -8.31
C CYS A 25 -14.13 -23.74 -8.36
N TRP A 26 -13.71 -22.46 -8.43
CA TRP A 26 -12.30 -22.12 -8.32
C TRP A 26 -11.68 -22.75 -7.06
N LYS A 27 -10.51 -23.33 -7.22
CA LYS A 27 -9.71 -23.92 -6.13
C LYS A 27 -8.42 -23.12 -6.03
N PRO A 28 -8.22 -22.37 -4.93
CA PRO A 28 -6.97 -21.66 -4.71
C PRO A 28 -5.77 -22.59 -4.79
N ALA A 29 -4.69 -22.10 -5.40
CA ALA A 29 -3.40 -22.78 -5.34
C ALA A 29 -2.86 -22.84 -3.91
N GLU A 30 -1.75 -23.53 -3.69
CA GLU A 30 -1.01 -23.41 -2.45
C GLU A 30 -0.32 -22.04 -2.41
N TRP A 31 -0.57 -21.28 -1.33
CA TRP A 31 -0.03 -19.94 -1.19
C TRP A 31 1.23 -19.92 -0.35
N PRO A 32 2.23 -19.09 -0.73
CA PRO A 32 3.45 -18.96 0.03
C PRO A 32 3.21 -18.32 1.40
N VAL A 33 4.12 -18.56 2.33
CA VAL A 33 4.13 -17.95 3.65
C VAL A 33 5.48 -17.26 3.85
N LEU A 34 5.44 -15.96 4.09
CA LEU A 34 6.61 -15.16 4.48
C LEU A 34 6.66 -14.97 5.99
N LYS A 35 5.49 -14.80 6.61
CA LYS A 35 5.37 -14.57 8.04
C LYS A 35 4.22 -15.37 8.63
N HIS A 36 4.48 -16.01 9.76
CA HIS A 36 3.50 -16.71 10.58
C HIS A 36 3.22 -15.92 11.86
N TYR A 37 1.95 -15.84 12.23
CA TYR A 37 1.46 -15.24 13.47
C TYR A 37 0.70 -16.31 14.24
N ASP A 38 1.17 -16.64 15.43
CA ASP A 38 0.51 -17.58 16.34
C ASP A 38 -0.67 -16.93 17.09
N SER A 39 -1.31 -17.68 17.98
CA SER A 39 -2.49 -17.24 18.72
C SER A 39 -2.29 -15.99 19.58
N GLU A 40 -1.05 -15.66 19.98
CA GLU A 40 -0.73 -14.49 20.79
C GLU A 40 -0.53 -13.22 19.94
N HIS A 41 -0.40 -13.39 18.61
CA HIS A 41 -0.05 -12.34 17.67
C HIS A 41 -1.12 -12.05 16.60
N LEU A 42 -2.42 -12.27 16.90
CA LEU A 42 -3.52 -12.09 15.94
C LEU A 42 -4.35 -10.84 16.15
N LYS A 43 -4.33 -10.26 17.36
CA LYS A 43 -5.29 -9.24 17.80
C LYS A 43 -5.29 -8.02 16.88
N GLU A 44 -4.12 -7.53 16.52
CA GLU A 44 -3.96 -6.33 15.71
C GLU A 44 -3.83 -6.63 14.21
N VAL A 45 -3.75 -7.90 13.82
CA VAL A 45 -3.67 -8.27 12.39
C VAL A 45 -4.92 -7.83 11.65
N ALA A 46 -4.73 -7.02 10.62
CA ALA A 46 -5.78 -6.58 9.70
C ALA A 46 -5.15 -6.41 8.32
N LEU A 47 -5.29 -7.43 7.46
CA LEU A 47 -4.72 -7.45 6.11
C LEU A 47 -5.72 -6.83 5.13
N PRO A 48 -5.43 -5.66 4.52
CA PRO A 48 -6.35 -5.00 3.61
C PRO A 48 -6.56 -5.78 2.31
N LEU A 49 -7.81 -6.03 1.95
CA LEU A 49 -8.26 -6.62 0.70
C LEU A 49 -9.03 -5.58 -0.10
N GLY A 50 -8.55 -5.21 -1.27
CA GLY A 50 -9.11 -4.19 -2.15
C GLY A 50 -8.07 -3.67 -3.12
N GLY A 51 -8.49 -3.01 -4.20
CA GLY A 51 -7.61 -2.52 -5.26
C GLY A 51 -7.00 -1.15 -4.97
N ILE A 52 -6.01 -0.77 -5.77
CA ILE A 52 -5.40 0.57 -5.72
C ILE A 52 -6.47 1.62 -5.99
N GLY A 53 -6.75 2.47 -4.99
CA GLY A 53 -7.71 3.57 -5.09
C GLY A 53 -9.18 3.18 -4.97
N THR A 54 -9.51 1.94 -4.58
CA THR A 54 -10.90 1.45 -4.50
C THR A 54 -11.45 1.42 -3.07
N GLY A 55 -10.59 1.53 -2.07
CA GLY A 55 -10.89 1.17 -0.70
C GLY A 55 -10.73 -0.32 -0.45
N THR A 56 -10.89 -0.71 0.82
CA THR A 56 -10.59 -2.08 1.29
C THR A 56 -11.55 -2.54 2.37
N VAL A 57 -11.60 -3.86 2.54
CA VAL A 57 -12.02 -4.51 3.77
C VAL A 57 -10.85 -5.36 4.27
N ALA A 58 -10.61 -5.41 5.57
CA ALA A 58 -9.47 -6.16 6.09
C ALA A 58 -9.86 -7.56 6.58
N LEU A 59 -9.03 -8.55 6.25
CA LEU A 59 -9.08 -9.87 6.88
C LEU A 59 -8.34 -9.80 8.21
N GLY A 60 -9.07 -9.98 9.30
CA GLY A 60 -8.53 -10.02 10.66
C GLY A 60 -7.76 -11.29 10.96
N GLY A 61 -6.85 -11.21 11.93
CA GLY A 61 -6.01 -12.35 12.32
C GLY A 61 -6.77 -13.59 12.80
N ARG A 62 -7.99 -13.42 13.28
CA ARG A 62 -8.87 -14.48 13.74
C ARG A 62 -9.89 -14.95 12.69
N GLY A 63 -9.91 -14.36 11.49
CA GLY A 63 -10.82 -14.73 10.40
C GLY A 63 -12.04 -13.82 10.24
N GLU A 64 -12.22 -12.84 11.10
CA GLU A 64 -13.27 -11.83 10.97
C GLU A 64 -12.93 -10.82 9.84
N LEU A 65 -13.95 -10.21 9.25
CA LEU A 65 -13.80 -9.05 8.38
C LEU A 65 -13.96 -7.76 9.21
N ARG A 66 -12.99 -6.84 9.07
CA ARG A 66 -12.94 -5.57 9.82
C ARG A 66 -12.49 -4.41 8.92
N ASP A 67 -12.48 -3.20 9.45
CA ASP A 67 -12.00 -2.01 8.76
C ASP A 67 -12.63 -1.85 7.36
N TRP A 68 -13.94 -1.63 7.33
CA TRP A 68 -14.72 -1.54 6.09
C TRP A 68 -14.58 -0.17 5.42
N GLU A 69 -13.49 0.04 4.71
CA GLU A 69 -13.10 1.31 4.10
C GLU A 69 -13.52 1.40 2.63
N ILE A 70 -14.73 1.00 2.30
CA ILE A 70 -15.21 0.88 0.92
C ILE A 70 -16.06 2.07 0.45
N MET A 71 -16.55 2.92 1.36
CA MET A 71 -17.39 4.08 1.05
C MET A 71 -16.60 5.40 1.00
N ASN A 72 -15.39 5.39 0.42
CA ASN A 72 -14.54 6.56 0.17
C ASN A 72 -13.94 7.26 1.40
N ILE A 73 -14.14 6.74 2.59
CA ILE A 73 -13.52 7.24 3.82
C ILE A 73 -12.93 6.09 4.63
N PRO A 74 -11.94 6.37 5.49
CA PRO A 74 -11.40 5.40 6.43
C PRO A 74 -12.46 4.89 7.39
N ALA A 75 -12.30 3.65 7.84
CA ALA A 75 -13.19 2.98 8.78
C ALA A 75 -12.38 2.02 9.66
N ARG A 76 -11.48 2.58 10.48
CA ARG A 76 -10.57 1.86 11.37
C ARG A 76 -11.27 1.42 12.67
N GLN A 77 -10.51 0.91 13.62
CA GLN A 77 -10.97 0.30 14.90
C GLN A 77 -12.17 0.99 15.56
N TYR A 78 -12.24 2.32 15.45
CA TYR A 78 -13.34 3.13 15.96
C TYR A 78 -14.40 3.42 14.89
N SER A 79 -14.27 2.83 13.73
CA SER A 79 -15.26 2.97 12.70
C SER A 79 -16.57 2.37 13.16
N THR A 80 -17.59 3.01 12.75
CA THR A 80 -18.93 2.75 13.14
C THR A 80 -19.77 2.18 12.01
N VAL A 81 -19.13 1.83 10.90
CA VAL A 81 -19.80 1.22 9.75
C VAL A 81 -20.38 -0.15 10.14
N THR A 82 -19.63 -0.93 10.91
CA THR A 82 -20.03 -2.25 11.36
C THR A 82 -19.63 -2.46 12.81
N ILE A 83 -20.58 -2.59 13.72
CA ILE A 83 -20.36 -2.74 15.16
C ILE A 83 -21.24 -3.83 15.76
N GLY A 84 -20.76 -4.48 16.82
CA GLY A 84 -21.51 -5.42 17.63
C GLY A 84 -22.14 -6.55 16.81
N ASN A 85 -23.42 -6.78 17.01
CA ASN A 85 -24.17 -7.81 16.28
C ASN A 85 -24.62 -7.35 14.87
N ASP A 86 -24.24 -6.16 14.46
CA ASP A 86 -24.49 -5.65 13.11
C ASP A 86 -23.31 -5.91 12.15
N ALA A 87 -22.15 -6.28 12.70
CA ALA A 87 -20.97 -6.61 11.89
C ALA A 87 -21.22 -7.81 10.97
N PRO A 88 -20.65 -7.82 9.75
CA PRO A 88 -20.62 -9.00 8.91
C PRO A 88 -19.92 -10.18 9.58
N PHE A 89 -20.41 -11.39 9.31
CA PHE A 89 -19.79 -12.61 9.80
C PHE A 89 -19.99 -13.79 8.85
N PHE A 90 -19.17 -14.81 9.03
CA PHE A 90 -19.31 -16.10 8.38
C PHE A 90 -19.48 -17.20 9.43
N ALA A 91 -20.31 -18.19 9.12
CA ALA A 91 -20.57 -19.32 9.99
C ALA A 91 -20.44 -20.64 9.21
N ILE A 92 -20.09 -21.71 9.93
CA ILE A 92 -20.02 -23.07 9.41
C ILE A 92 -20.97 -23.97 10.15
N TYR A 93 -21.70 -24.80 9.39
CA TYR A 93 -22.52 -25.92 9.88
C TYR A 93 -21.86 -27.21 9.46
N THR A 94 -21.88 -28.20 10.34
CA THR A 94 -21.41 -29.56 10.07
C THR A 94 -22.34 -30.60 10.66
N LYS A 95 -22.57 -31.70 9.92
CA LYS A 95 -23.38 -32.83 10.41
C LYS A 95 -22.87 -34.15 9.86
N ALA A 96 -22.46 -35.05 10.77
CA ALA A 96 -22.22 -36.44 10.43
C ALA A 96 -23.55 -37.22 10.45
N PRO A 97 -23.66 -38.37 9.77
CA PRO A 97 -24.93 -39.14 9.59
C PRO A 97 -25.72 -39.44 10.89
N ASP A 98 -25.01 -39.77 11.94
CA ASP A 98 -25.63 -40.21 13.21
C ASP A 98 -25.33 -39.26 14.37
N ALA A 99 -24.89 -38.02 14.10
CA ALA A 99 -24.55 -37.01 15.11
C ALA A 99 -25.51 -35.81 15.07
N ALA A 100 -25.59 -35.10 16.18
CA ALA A 100 -26.22 -33.78 16.20
C ALA A 100 -25.41 -32.79 15.35
N PRO A 101 -26.07 -31.83 14.69
CA PRO A 101 -25.37 -30.77 13.96
C PRO A 101 -24.52 -29.92 14.92
N GLN A 102 -23.45 -29.36 14.37
CA GLN A 102 -22.59 -28.41 15.05
C GLN A 102 -22.44 -27.15 14.19
N THR A 103 -22.59 -26.00 14.81
CA THR A 103 -22.49 -24.70 14.17
C THR A 103 -21.56 -23.80 14.94
N LYS A 104 -20.63 -23.15 14.23
CA LYS A 104 -19.73 -22.15 14.79
C LYS A 104 -19.57 -20.96 13.86
N MET A 105 -19.29 -19.81 14.42
CA MET A 105 -18.75 -18.67 13.66
C MET A 105 -17.35 -19.02 13.17
N LEU A 106 -17.02 -18.69 11.93
CA LEU A 106 -15.70 -18.85 11.34
C LEU A 106 -14.74 -17.75 11.83
N ALA A 107 -14.46 -17.81 13.12
CA ALA A 107 -13.54 -16.90 13.81
C ALA A 107 -12.83 -17.63 14.97
N GLY A 108 -11.60 -17.22 15.24
CA GLY A 108 -10.79 -17.69 16.36
C GLY A 108 -11.29 -17.22 17.73
N PRO A 109 -10.63 -17.66 18.82
CA PRO A 109 -11.06 -17.42 20.19
C PRO A 109 -10.99 -15.96 20.59
N LEU A 110 -11.64 -15.61 21.69
CA LEU A 110 -11.49 -14.32 22.38
C LEU A 110 -10.15 -14.28 23.13
N TYR A 111 -9.60 -13.08 23.30
CA TYR A 111 -8.43 -12.85 24.15
C TYR A 111 -8.84 -12.64 25.60
N ASP A 112 -7.91 -12.85 26.53
CA ASP A 112 -8.17 -12.74 27.97
C ASP A 112 -8.66 -11.36 28.39
N ASP A 113 -8.18 -10.31 27.77
CA ASP A 113 -8.60 -8.91 28.04
C ASP A 113 -9.98 -8.55 27.44
N GLU A 114 -10.51 -9.38 26.54
CA GLU A 114 -11.86 -9.22 25.96
C GLU A 114 -12.97 -9.82 26.82
N TYR A 115 -12.65 -10.54 27.91
CA TYR A 115 -13.68 -11.06 28.82
C TYR A 115 -14.26 -10.01 29.78
N ILE A 116 -13.58 -8.90 29.95
CA ILE A 116 -13.98 -7.83 30.87
C ILE A 116 -14.70 -6.74 30.09
N HIS A 117 -16.03 -6.72 30.22
CA HIS A 117 -16.85 -5.68 29.62
C HIS A 117 -18.10 -5.43 30.47
N TYR A 118 -18.43 -4.16 30.76
CA TYR A 118 -19.52 -3.77 31.68
C TYR A 118 -20.92 -4.22 31.24
N GLU A 119 -21.13 -4.48 29.92
CA GLU A 119 -22.40 -4.96 29.34
C GLU A 119 -22.35 -6.39 28.82
N GLY A 120 -21.25 -7.11 28.98
CA GLY A 120 -21.07 -8.42 28.38
C GLY A 120 -20.97 -8.45 26.86
N ARG A 121 -20.47 -7.39 26.22
CA ARG A 121 -20.34 -7.22 24.77
C ARG A 121 -18.90 -6.85 24.38
N PRO A 122 -17.93 -7.71 24.66
CA PRO A 122 -16.52 -7.35 24.51
C PRO A 122 -16.07 -7.17 23.03
N VAL A 123 -16.68 -7.91 22.11
CA VAL A 123 -16.33 -7.92 20.69
C VAL A 123 -17.57 -8.12 19.80
N ASN A 124 -17.43 -7.93 18.52
CA ASN A 124 -18.45 -8.25 17.53
C ASN A 124 -18.86 -9.73 17.63
N HIS A 125 -20.17 -9.99 17.65
CA HIS A 125 -20.74 -11.33 17.76
C HIS A 125 -20.19 -12.13 18.94
N HIS A 126 -20.02 -11.48 20.09
CA HIS A 126 -19.47 -12.06 21.32
C HIS A 126 -20.18 -13.32 21.80
N GLY A 127 -21.44 -13.49 21.49
CA GLY A 127 -22.26 -14.63 21.91
C GLY A 127 -22.29 -15.82 20.94
N LEU A 128 -21.67 -15.72 19.75
CA LEU A 128 -21.61 -16.83 18.82
C LEU A 128 -20.47 -17.78 19.18
N PRO A 129 -20.69 -19.13 19.16
CA PRO A 129 -19.62 -20.10 19.33
C PRO A 129 -18.49 -19.91 18.32
N ARG A 130 -17.23 -19.99 18.76
CA ARG A 130 -16.02 -19.78 17.97
C ARG A 130 -15.12 -21.01 17.96
N PHE A 131 -14.17 -21.06 17.04
CA PHE A 131 -13.08 -22.03 17.09
C PHE A 131 -12.15 -21.74 18.26
N THR A 132 -11.54 -22.80 18.82
CA THR A 132 -10.68 -22.70 20.00
C THR A 132 -9.23 -22.34 19.68
N HIS A 133 -8.80 -22.53 18.43
CA HIS A 133 -7.45 -22.21 17.98
C HIS A 133 -7.48 -21.46 16.65
N ALA A 134 -6.59 -20.49 16.53
CA ALA A 134 -6.37 -19.75 15.30
C ALA A 134 -4.89 -19.40 15.12
N SER A 135 -4.43 -19.33 13.87
CA SER A 135 -3.16 -18.75 13.46
C SER A 135 -3.33 -18.03 12.12
N PHE A 136 -2.38 -17.15 11.79
CA PHE A 136 -2.42 -16.38 10.56
C PHE A 136 -1.09 -16.47 9.80
N ASP A 137 -1.16 -16.83 8.52
CA ASP A 137 -0.03 -16.89 7.60
C ASP A 137 -0.16 -15.79 6.56
N ALA A 138 0.93 -15.06 6.29
CA ALA A 138 0.93 -13.95 5.35
C ALA A 138 2.08 -13.99 4.36
N ALA A 139 1.77 -13.66 3.10
CA ALA A 139 2.68 -13.19 2.09
C ALA A 139 1.90 -12.17 1.23
N TYR A 140 1.88 -10.89 1.64
CA TYR A 140 0.98 -9.90 1.05
C TYR A 140 0.99 -9.92 -0.49
N PRO A 141 -0.16 -9.93 -1.18
CA PRO A 141 -1.52 -9.69 -0.68
C PRO A 141 -2.27 -10.95 -0.19
N PHE A 142 -1.61 -12.07 -0.04
CA PHE A 142 -2.20 -13.32 0.44
C PHE A 142 -2.22 -13.37 1.97
N GLY A 143 -3.41 -13.60 2.54
CA GLY A 143 -3.61 -13.86 3.96
C GLY A 143 -4.34 -15.19 4.16
N GLN A 144 -3.91 -15.99 5.14
CA GLN A 144 -4.49 -17.30 5.43
C GLN A 144 -4.73 -17.43 6.93
N VAL A 145 -5.96 -17.74 7.34
CA VAL A 145 -6.30 -18.02 8.75
C VAL A 145 -6.56 -19.51 8.89
N LEU A 146 -5.82 -20.19 9.74
CA LEU A 146 -6.10 -21.60 10.09
C LEU A 146 -6.92 -21.64 11.36
N LEU A 147 -8.12 -22.24 11.29
CA LEU A 147 -9.02 -22.47 12.41
C LEU A 147 -9.09 -23.95 12.72
N THR A 148 -8.81 -24.34 13.95
CA THR A 148 -8.94 -25.70 14.44
C THR A 148 -9.65 -25.77 15.77
N ASP A 149 -10.33 -26.91 16.02
CA ASP A 149 -11.08 -27.16 17.24
C ASP A 149 -11.25 -28.64 17.43
N GLU A 150 -10.89 -29.16 18.60
CA GLU A 150 -11.01 -30.60 18.88
C GLU A 150 -12.45 -31.12 18.87
N GLN A 151 -13.42 -30.22 19.09
CA GLN A 151 -14.84 -30.59 19.09
C GLN A 151 -15.48 -30.52 17.71
N MET A 152 -14.80 -29.92 16.71
CA MET A 152 -15.32 -29.82 15.36
C MET A 152 -14.79 -30.93 14.47
N PRO A 153 -15.65 -31.53 13.61
CA PRO A 153 -15.23 -32.61 12.68
C PRO A 153 -14.49 -32.08 11.46
N VAL A 154 -14.08 -30.82 11.49
CA VAL A 154 -13.39 -30.12 10.39
C VAL A 154 -12.26 -29.26 10.89
N SER A 155 -11.26 -29.04 10.03
CA SER A 155 -10.38 -27.88 10.08
C SER A 155 -10.72 -26.93 8.95
N VAL A 156 -10.52 -25.62 9.16
CA VAL A 156 -10.84 -24.60 8.16
C VAL A 156 -9.62 -23.72 7.91
N ARG A 157 -9.30 -23.51 6.63
CA ARG A 157 -8.34 -22.50 6.19
C ARG A 157 -9.09 -21.42 5.43
N ILE A 158 -9.15 -20.22 6.00
CA ILE A 158 -9.70 -19.05 5.32
C ILE A 158 -8.58 -18.42 4.51
N LYS A 159 -8.73 -18.34 3.21
CA LYS A 159 -7.81 -17.69 2.29
C LYS A 159 -8.41 -16.38 1.78
N GLY A 160 -7.68 -15.28 1.93
CA GLY A 160 -8.10 -13.96 1.46
C GLY A 160 -7.04 -13.30 0.61
N PHE A 161 -7.41 -12.78 -0.56
CA PHE A 161 -6.52 -11.98 -1.38
C PHE A 161 -7.29 -10.98 -2.26
N ASN A 162 -6.53 -10.04 -2.84
CA ASN A 162 -6.94 -9.19 -3.93
C ASN A 162 -5.80 -9.17 -4.96
N PRO A 163 -6.08 -9.16 -6.28
CA PRO A 163 -5.04 -9.18 -7.30
C PRO A 163 -4.02 -8.06 -7.14
N LEU A 164 -2.73 -8.40 -7.25
CA LEU A 164 -1.61 -7.46 -7.21
C LEU A 164 -0.59 -7.85 -8.27
N VAL A 165 -0.63 -7.14 -9.39
CA VAL A 165 0.21 -7.40 -10.57
C VAL A 165 0.99 -6.13 -10.91
N PRO A 166 2.26 -6.01 -10.51
CA PRO A 166 3.06 -4.86 -10.87
C PRO A 166 3.10 -4.64 -12.39
N GLY A 167 2.96 -3.39 -12.81
CA GLY A 167 2.83 -3.01 -14.22
C GLY A 167 1.40 -3.07 -14.77
N ASP A 168 0.46 -3.65 -14.04
CA ASP A 168 -0.97 -3.71 -14.38
C ASP A 168 -1.82 -3.04 -13.29
N GLU A 169 -2.00 -1.74 -13.43
CA GLU A 169 -2.76 -0.91 -12.50
C GLU A 169 -4.28 -1.10 -12.60
N GLU A 170 -4.77 -1.77 -13.65
CA GLU A 170 -6.18 -2.07 -13.84
C GLU A 170 -6.56 -3.32 -13.03
N VAL A 171 -5.85 -4.41 -13.21
CA VAL A 171 -6.03 -5.63 -12.42
C VAL A 171 -5.76 -5.37 -10.93
N SER A 172 -4.72 -4.60 -10.63
CA SER A 172 -4.39 -4.22 -9.23
C SER A 172 -5.36 -3.18 -8.63
N GLY A 173 -6.26 -2.61 -9.45
CA GLY A 173 -7.28 -1.64 -9.07
C GLY A 173 -8.71 -2.19 -8.99
N LEU A 174 -8.90 -3.51 -8.92
CA LEU A 174 -10.22 -4.14 -8.83
C LEU A 174 -10.85 -3.94 -7.44
N PRO A 175 -12.11 -3.45 -7.35
CA PRO A 175 -12.81 -3.25 -6.08
C PRO A 175 -13.39 -4.58 -5.55
N VAL A 176 -12.52 -5.48 -5.09
CA VAL A 176 -12.91 -6.82 -4.64
C VAL A 176 -12.08 -7.32 -3.47
N ALA A 177 -12.73 -8.06 -2.57
CA ALA A 177 -12.09 -8.98 -1.64
C ALA A 177 -12.50 -10.41 -2.00
N ILE A 178 -11.52 -11.26 -2.30
CA ILE A 178 -11.74 -12.66 -2.68
C ILE A 178 -11.45 -13.52 -1.46
N LEU A 179 -12.44 -14.32 -1.05
CA LEU A 179 -12.37 -15.19 0.12
C LEU A 179 -12.66 -16.63 -0.31
N SER A 180 -11.84 -17.56 0.14
CA SER A 180 -12.08 -19.00 0.00
C SER A 180 -11.96 -19.67 1.35
N TYR A 181 -13.00 -20.38 1.76
CA TYR A 181 -13.01 -21.19 2.98
C TYR A 181 -12.73 -22.64 2.57
N GLU A 182 -11.47 -23.06 2.73
CA GLU A 182 -11.06 -24.46 2.50
C GLU A 182 -11.41 -25.27 3.74
N VAL A 183 -12.43 -26.13 3.65
CA VAL A 183 -12.89 -26.97 4.74
C VAL A 183 -12.43 -28.40 4.49
N THR A 184 -11.70 -28.96 5.45
CA THR A 184 -11.24 -30.33 5.42
C THR A 184 -12.04 -31.16 6.42
N ASN A 185 -12.68 -32.22 5.94
CA ASN A 185 -13.33 -33.22 6.79
C ASN A 185 -12.25 -34.07 7.49
N THR A 186 -12.12 -33.90 8.80
CA THR A 186 -11.11 -34.62 9.60
C THR A 186 -11.57 -36.01 10.06
N THR A 187 -12.82 -36.39 9.73
CA THR A 187 -13.41 -37.67 10.15
C THR A 187 -13.25 -38.77 9.10
N GLN A 188 -13.61 -40.01 9.48
CA GLN A 188 -13.62 -41.18 8.59
C GLN A 188 -14.97 -41.39 7.91
N GLN A 189 -15.94 -40.48 8.04
CA GLN A 189 -17.28 -40.58 7.48
C GLN A 189 -17.59 -39.41 6.58
N PRO A 190 -18.55 -39.51 5.64
CA PRO A 190 -19.05 -38.36 4.91
C PRO A 190 -19.63 -37.33 5.89
N LEU A 191 -19.45 -36.06 5.59
CA LEU A 191 -19.90 -34.96 6.42
C LEU A 191 -20.67 -33.94 5.58
N GLU A 192 -21.87 -33.59 6.01
CA GLU A 192 -22.55 -32.39 5.46
C GLU A 192 -21.86 -31.16 6.03
N VAL A 193 -21.51 -30.24 5.16
CA VAL A 193 -20.87 -28.99 5.52
C VAL A 193 -21.56 -27.84 4.79
N ALA A 194 -21.89 -26.77 5.52
CA ALA A 194 -22.33 -25.53 4.92
C ALA A 194 -21.50 -24.37 5.44
N VAL A 195 -21.19 -23.42 4.56
CA VAL A 195 -20.57 -22.12 4.90
C VAL A 195 -21.51 -21.02 4.47
N CYS A 196 -21.81 -20.10 5.37
CA CYS A 196 -22.75 -19.02 5.16
C CYS A 196 -22.13 -17.67 5.54
N GLY A 197 -22.13 -16.72 4.61
CA GLY A 197 -21.78 -15.32 4.85
C GLY A 197 -23.03 -14.49 5.07
N SER A 198 -23.04 -13.69 6.14
CA SER A 198 -24.13 -12.77 6.50
C SER A 198 -23.63 -11.35 6.59
N ILE A 199 -24.28 -10.46 5.83
CA ILE A 199 -23.91 -9.04 5.76
C ILE A 199 -25.17 -8.20 5.92
N ARG A 200 -25.10 -7.23 6.81
CA ARG A 200 -26.11 -6.17 6.92
C ARG A 200 -25.87 -5.13 5.83
N ASN A 201 -26.93 -4.67 5.19
CA ASN A 201 -26.81 -3.60 4.21
C ASN A 201 -26.65 -2.25 4.92
N PHE A 202 -25.42 -1.80 5.04
CA PHE A 202 -25.03 -0.56 5.70
C PHE A 202 -24.79 0.62 4.72
N ILE A 203 -25.23 0.52 3.47
CA ILE A 203 -25.11 1.62 2.48
C ILE A 203 -25.72 2.90 3.06
N GLY A 204 -24.99 4.02 2.93
CA GLY A 204 -25.37 5.30 3.52
C GLY A 204 -24.82 5.56 4.93
N LYS A 205 -24.30 4.55 5.61
CA LYS A 205 -23.71 4.63 6.95
C LYS A 205 -22.20 4.54 6.88
N ASP A 206 -21.57 5.53 6.30
CA ASP A 206 -20.12 5.57 6.08
C ASP A 206 -19.32 6.02 7.32
N GLY A 207 -19.98 6.33 8.43
CA GLY A 207 -19.34 6.82 9.64
C GLY A 207 -19.07 8.34 9.63
N SER A 208 -19.41 9.06 8.56
CA SER A 208 -19.31 10.52 8.51
C SER A 208 -20.35 11.21 9.40
N GLN A 209 -21.50 10.56 9.60
CA GLN A 209 -22.57 10.98 10.48
C GLN A 209 -22.82 9.94 11.56
N PHE A 210 -22.84 10.39 12.80
CA PHE A 210 -23.11 9.54 13.97
C PHE A 210 -23.81 10.35 15.06
N TRP A 211 -24.52 9.63 15.93
CA TRP A 211 -24.95 10.16 17.22
C TRP A 211 -24.27 9.36 18.32
N THR A 212 -24.08 9.99 19.46
CA THR A 212 -23.51 9.34 20.62
C THR A 212 -24.64 8.82 21.48
N ASP A 213 -24.65 7.53 21.77
CA ASP A 213 -25.63 6.94 22.65
C ASP A 213 -25.35 7.29 24.14
N TRP A 214 -26.20 6.83 25.04
CA TRP A 214 -26.07 7.10 26.47
C TRP A 214 -24.83 6.48 27.12
N LYS A 215 -24.14 5.57 26.43
CA LYS A 215 -22.90 4.93 26.87
C LYS A 215 -21.65 5.67 26.36
N GLY A 216 -21.81 6.59 25.45
CA GLY A 216 -20.75 7.24 24.75
C GLY A 216 -20.33 6.56 23.43
N ASP A 217 -21.03 5.47 23.05
CA ASP A 217 -20.76 4.78 21.79
C ASP A 217 -21.21 5.63 20.60
N MET A 218 -20.40 5.63 19.57
CA MET A 218 -20.67 6.37 18.35
C MET A 218 -21.44 5.48 17.38
N ILE A 219 -22.72 5.77 17.21
CA ILE A 219 -23.62 5.01 16.36
C ILE A 219 -23.78 5.72 15.02
N PRO A 220 -23.32 5.11 13.91
CA PRO A 220 -23.49 5.71 12.60
C PRO A 220 -24.96 5.72 12.21
N TYR A 221 -25.39 6.77 11.53
CA TYR A 221 -26.71 6.83 10.94
C TYR A 221 -26.65 7.28 9.48
N GLY A 222 -27.71 7.01 8.75
CA GLY A 222 -27.86 7.39 7.36
C GLY A 222 -29.29 7.16 6.91
N GLU A 223 -29.62 7.53 5.69
CA GLU A 223 -30.95 7.25 5.12
C GLU A 223 -31.19 5.74 5.06
N ALA A 224 -32.30 5.30 5.63
CA ALA A 224 -32.80 3.94 5.46
C ALA A 224 -33.52 3.81 4.11
N LYS A 225 -34.10 2.70 3.79
CA LYS A 225 -34.68 2.14 2.56
C LYS A 225 -33.66 1.33 1.78
N ASN A 226 -32.70 0.75 2.47
CA ASN A 226 -31.82 -0.25 1.88
C ASN A 226 -32.63 -1.54 1.61
N HIS A 227 -32.29 -2.21 0.54
CA HIS A 227 -32.87 -3.51 0.19
C HIS A 227 -31.81 -4.41 -0.43
N ASN A 228 -32.09 -5.73 -0.37
CA ASN A 228 -31.18 -6.72 -0.92
C ASN A 228 -31.91 -7.56 -1.95
N GLU A 229 -31.24 -7.89 -3.03
CA GLU A 229 -31.79 -8.69 -4.10
C GLU A 229 -30.90 -9.91 -4.37
N TYR A 230 -31.52 -11.09 -4.56
CA TYR A 230 -30.80 -12.25 -5.06
C TYR A 230 -30.74 -12.16 -6.58
N ARG A 231 -29.53 -12.37 -7.11
CA ARG A 231 -29.27 -12.43 -8.57
C ARG A 231 -28.49 -13.69 -8.90
N SER A 232 -28.72 -14.20 -10.11
CA SER A 232 -27.98 -15.33 -10.64
C SER A 232 -27.72 -15.16 -12.13
N ASP A 233 -26.59 -15.70 -12.57
CA ASP A 233 -26.26 -15.84 -13.99
C ASP A 233 -25.71 -17.25 -14.20
N ASP A 234 -26.53 -18.13 -14.81
CA ASP A 234 -26.17 -19.51 -15.04
C ASP A 234 -25.06 -19.67 -16.08
N ALA A 235 -24.96 -18.73 -17.03
CA ALA A 235 -23.94 -18.78 -18.07
C ALA A 235 -22.54 -18.51 -17.53
N GLN A 236 -22.45 -17.74 -16.45
CA GLN A 236 -21.20 -17.38 -15.77
C GLN A 236 -21.01 -18.09 -14.43
N SER A 237 -21.92 -19.02 -14.09
CA SER A 237 -21.86 -19.78 -12.82
C SER A 237 -21.79 -18.88 -11.59
N ILE A 238 -22.59 -17.81 -11.54
CA ILE A 238 -22.61 -16.84 -10.43
C ILE A 238 -23.95 -16.84 -9.70
N ARG A 239 -23.89 -16.80 -8.38
CA ARG A 239 -25.02 -16.58 -7.46
C ARG A 239 -24.61 -15.48 -6.49
N ALA A 240 -25.50 -14.53 -6.21
CA ALA A 240 -25.13 -13.38 -5.39
C ALA A 240 -26.31 -12.75 -4.68
N ILE A 241 -25.99 -12.06 -3.59
CA ILE A 241 -26.83 -11.01 -3.00
C ILE A 241 -26.26 -9.65 -3.44
N GLN A 242 -27.09 -8.85 -4.07
CA GLN A 242 -26.80 -7.46 -4.35
C GLN A 242 -27.44 -6.57 -3.28
N PHE A 243 -26.63 -5.69 -2.70
CA PHE A 243 -27.04 -4.72 -1.69
C PHE A 243 -27.26 -3.37 -2.35
N LEU A 244 -28.45 -2.82 -2.20
CA LEU A 244 -28.95 -1.63 -2.89
C LEU A 244 -29.58 -0.65 -1.91
N THR A 245 -29.79 0.58 -2.35
CA THR A 245 -30.48 1.62 -1.59
C THR A 245 -31.42 2.45 -2.47
N ASP A 246 -32.62 2.72 -1.96
CA ASP A 246 -33.57 3.68 -2.53
C ASP A 246 -33.63 4.98 -1.69
N GLY A 247 -32.97 5.04 -0.56
CA GLY A 247 -33.05 6.15 0.40
C GLY A 247 -31.86 7.11 0.37
N VAL A 248 -30.69 6.64 0.00
CA VAL A 248 -29.48 7.47 -0.06
C VAL A 248 -29.50 8.34 -1.32
N ASP A 249 -29.25 9.64 -1.15
CA ASP A 249 -29.12 10.55 -2.29
C ASP A 249 -28.01 10.07 -3.24
N SER A 250 -28.32 9.97 -4.53
CA SER A 250 -27.39 9.54 -5.58
C SER A 250 -26.14 10.42 -5.72
N LEU A 251 -26.13 11.61 -5.13
CA LEU A 251 -24.97 12.51 -5.03
C LEU A 251 -24.23 12.38 -3.69
N SER A 252 -24.68 11.53 -2.78
CA SER A 252 -23.98 11.27 -1.52
C SER A 252 -22.68 10.48 -1.77
N THR A 253 -21.64 10.75 -0.98
CA THR A 253 -20.40 9.94 -0.97
C THR A 253 -20.64 8.51 -0.54
N ALA A 254 -21.67 8.27 0.26
CA ALA A 254 -22.07 6.95 0.75
C ALA A 254 -23.08 6.25 -0.17
N TRP A 255 -23.45 6.85 -1.32
CA TRP A 255 -24.29 6.21 -2.32
C TRP A 255 -23.47 5.24 -3.17
N GLY A 256 -24.03 4.04 -3.35
CA GLY A 256 -23.38 3.00 -4.15
C GLY A 256 -24.08 1.66 -3.98
N ASN A 257 -23.37 0.60 -4.27
CA ASN A 257 -23.86 -0.77 -4.12
C ASN A 257 -22.73 -1.73 -3.76
N MET A 258 -23.12 -2.87 -3.19
CA MET A 258 -22.21 -3.97 -2.85
C MET A 258 -22.78 -5.29 -3.41
N CYS A 259 -21.93 -6.29 -3.51
CA CYS A 259 -22.33 -7.62 -3.92
C CYS A 259 -21.55 -8.66 -3.11
N LEU A 260 -22.26 -9.62 -2.52
CA LEU A 260 -21.69 -10.86 -1.98
C LEU A 260 -22.03 -11.99 -2.96
N ALA A 261 -21.04 -12.47 -3.69
CA ALA A 261 -21.23 -13.47 -4.73
C ALA A 261 -20.51 -14.78 -4.40
N THR A 262 -20.91 -15.85 -5.09
CA THR A 262 -20.24 -17.16 -5.11
C THR A 262 -20.23 -17.74 -6.52
N ASP A 263 -19.21 -18.53 -6.83
CA ASP A 263 -19.08 -19.33 -8.05
C ASP A 263 -19.76 -20.72 -7.94
N ALA A 264 -20.34 -21.04 -6.78
CA ALA A 264 -21.11 -22.27 -6.59
C ALA A 264 -22.45 -22.21 -7.32
N VAL A 265 -22.77 -23.25 -8.10
CA VAL A 265 -24.03 -23.37 -8.83
C VAL A 265 -25.02 -24.33 -8.19
N ALA A 266 -24.56 -25.23 -7.34
CA ALA A 266 -25.36 -26.21 -6.62
C ALA A 266 -25.20 -26.02 -5.10
N GLY A 267 -26.23 -26.43 -4.35
CA GLY A 267 -26.23 -26.33 -2.89
C GLY A 267 -26.26 -24.89 -2.36
N VAL A 268 -26.66 -23.93 -3.17
CA VAL A 268 -26.77 -22.53 -2.77
C VAL A 268 -28.16 -22.24 -2.21
N SER A 269 -28.19 -21.62 -1.04
CA SER A 269 -29.39 -21.06 -0.44
C SER A 269 -29.12 -19.63 0.02
N TYR A 270 -30.18 -18.83 0.20
CA TYR A 270 -30.04 -17.43 0.49
C TYR A 270 -31.23 -16.87 1.28
N ARG A 271 -30.99 -15.74 1.92
CA ARG A 271 -32.00 -14.89 2.54
C ARG A 271 -31.70 -13.44 2.22
N THR A 272 -32.68 -12.70 1.71
CA THR A 272 -32.50 -11.29 1.36
C THR A 272 -32.76 -10.35 2.55
N CYS A 273 -33.56 -10.79 3.52
CA CYS A 273 -33.88 -9.99 4.71
C CYS A 273 -34.19 -10.91 5.90
N SER A 274 -33.41 -10.81 6.96
CA SER A 274 -33.71 -11.44 8.25
C SER A 274 -34.82 -10.70 9.01
N ALA A 275 -35.26 -11.26 10.14
CA ALA A 275 -36.17 -10.58 11.06
C ALA A 275 -35.62 -9.23 11.54
N ASP A 276 -36.51 -8.44 12.12
CA ASP A 276 -36.18 -7.17 12.72
C ASP A 276 -34.98 -7.26 13.66
N ASN A 277 -34.05 -6.29 13.59
CA ASN A 277 -32.83 -6.30 14.41
C ASN A 277 -33.04 -5.86 15.87
N ALA A 278 -34.26 -5.51 16.29
CA ALA A 278 -34.52 -5.19 17.67
C ALA A 278 -34.02 -6.33 18.58
N TRP A 279 -33.16 -5.98 19.54
CA TRP A 279 -32.58 -6.94 20.48
C TRP A 279 -31.78 -8.06 19.78
N SER A 280 -31.13 -7.78 18.65
CA SER A 280 -30.37 -8.73 17.85
C SER A 280 -31.19 -9.91 17.30
N ALA A 281 -32.46 -9.74 17.08
CA ALA A 281 -33.36 -10.78 16.58
C ALA A 281 -32.96 -11.29 15.20
N SER A 282 -32.29 -10.50 14.39
CA SER A 282 -31.75 -10.93 13.08
C SER A 282 -30.65 -12.01 13.22
N VAL A 283 -29.81 -11.93 14.25
CA VAL A 283 -28.79 -12.94 14.53
C VAL A 283 -29.41 -14.21 15.07
N LEU A 284 -30.43 -14.07 15.93
CA LEU A 284 -31.20 -15.22 16.43
C LEU A 284 -31.94 -15.93 15.30
N ASP A 285 -32.64 -15.20 14.43
CA ASP A 285 -33.35 -15.72 13.26
C ASP A 285 -32.41 -16.45 12.28
N PHE A 286 -31.20 -15.91 12.08
CA PHE A 286 -30.15 -16.58 11.32
C PHE A 286 -29.70 -17.88 11.97
N TRP A 287 -29.40 -17.81 13.29
CA TRP A 287 -28.81 -18.93 14.01
C TRP A 287 -29.78 -20.12 14.12
N ASP A 288 -31.04 -19.87 14.42
CA ASP A 288 -32.07 -20.90 14.54
C ASP A 288 -32.27 -21.64 13.22
N ASP A 289 -32.34 -20.92 12.10
CA ASP A 289 -32.53 -21.49 10.78
C ASP A 289 -31.27 -22.24 10.29
N PHE A 290 -30.11 -21.60 10.37
CA PHE A 290 -28.86 -22.18 9.84
C PHE A 290 -28.36 -23.38 10.65
N SER A 291 -28.54 -23.36 11.98
CA SER A 291 -28.07 -24.46 12.85
C SER A 291 -28.97 -25.71 12.82
N ASP A 292 -30.17 -25.62 12.27
CA ASP A 292 -31.07 -26.76 12.13
C ASP A 292 -30.58 -27.75 11.05
N ASP A 293 -30.35 -27.24 9.84
CA ASP A 293 -29.99 -28.07 8.69
C ASP A 293 -28.88 -27.57 7.78
N GLY A 294 -28.28 -26.42 8.06
CA GLY A 294 -27.22 -25.80 7.22
C GLY A 294 -27.74 -25.18 5.92
N VAL A 295 -29.02 -24.87 5.85
CA VAL A 295 -29.68 -24.18 4.75
C VAL A 295 -30.28 -22.90 5.26
N ILE A 296 -30.21 -21.82 4.48
CA ILE A 296 -30.88 -20.57 4.81
C ILE A 296 -32.18 -20.49 4.01
N SER A 297 -33.29 -20.39 4.72
CA SER A 297 -34.61 -20.17 4.09
C SER A 297 -34.85 -18.68 3.79
N ASN A 298 -35.53 -18.42 2.68
CA ASN A 298 -35.92 -17.08 2.28
C ASN A 298 -37.48 -16.99 2.24
N PRO A 299 -38.15 -16.81 3.38
CA PRO A 299 -39.59 -16.80 3.41
C PRO A 299 -40.12 -15.58 2.63
N THR A 300 -41.13 -15.81 1.77
CA THR A 300 -41.74 -14.78 0.92
C THR A 300 -42.30 -13.59 1.69
N ALA A 301 -42.66 -13.77 2.96
CA ALA A 301 -43.10 -12.70 3.86
C ALA A 301 -41.97 -11.71 4.23
N ASN A 302 -40.71 -12.08 4.03
CA ASN A 302 -39.53 -11.25 4.35
C ASN A 302 -38.98 -10.48 3.17
N VAL A 303 -39.47 -10.74 1.96
CA VAL A 303 -38.95 -10.24 0.68
C VAL A 303 -39.09 -8.72 0.53
N ARG A 304 -39.46 -7.98 1.44
CA ARG A 304 -39.45 -6.50 1.56
C ARG A 304 -40.20 -6.08 2.82
N LYS A 305 -39.90 -6.66 3.97
CA LYS A 305 -40.26 -5.91 5.16
C LYS A 305 -39.45 -4.62 5.09
N SER A 306 -40.13 -3.50 4.96
CA SER A 306 -39.54 -2.20 5.26
C SER A 306 -39.09 -2.28 6.71
N VAL A 307 -37.83 -2.59 6.87
CA VAL A 307 -37.14 -2.49 8.16
C VAL A 307 -37.35 -1.04 8.54
N GLY A 308 -37.72 -0.77 9.77
CA GLY A 308 -38.00 0.59 10.22
C GLY A 308 -36.86 1.55 9.87
N LYS A 309 -37.11 2.84 10.00
CA LYS A 309 -36.25 3.94 9.55
C LYS A 309 -34.76 3.82 9.92
N ASP A 310 -34.42 2.98 10.90
CA ASP A 310 -33.07 2.83 11.47
C ASP A 310 -32.53 1.37 11.37
N GLN A 311 -33.18 0.52 10.57
CA GLN A 311 -32.81 -0.89 10.50
C GLN A 311 -32.42 -1.28 9.07
N ASP A 312 -31.18 -1.78 8.94
CA ASP A 312 -30.66 -2.25 7.67
C ASP A 312 -30.96 -3.75 7.51
N PRO A 313 -31.44 -4.20 6.33
CA PRO A 313 -31.73 -5.61 6.14
C PRO A 313 -30.45 -6.44 6.12
N MET A 314 -30.37 -7.46 6.99
CA MET A 314 -29.30 -8.45 6.93
C MET A 314 -29.64 -9.51 5.89
N ALA A 315 -28.73 -9.76 4.98
CA ALA A 315 -28.83 -10.83 3.98
C ALA A 315 -27.77 -11.91 4.25
N SER A 316 -28.08 -13.12 3.82
CA SER A 316 -27.22 -14.28 3.96
C SER A 316 -27.11 -15.04 2.65
N LEU A 317 -25.91 -15.49 2.29
CA LEU A 317 -25.61 -16.35 1.15
C LEU A 317 -24.87 -17.59 1.66
N CYS A 318 -25.43 -18.77 1.40
CA CYS A 318 -24.98 -20.03 1.93
C CYS A 318 -24.64 -21.01 0.81
N GLN A 319 -23.58 -21.82 1.04
CA GLN A 319 -23.21 -22.95 0.20
C GLN A 319 -23.19 -24.19 1.07
N LYS A 320 -23.86 -25.28 0.65
CA LYS A 320 -23.87 -26.57 1.34
C LYS A 320 -23.37 -27.69 0.42
N GLN A 321 -22.46 -28.52 0.92
CA GLN A 321 -21.86 -29.64 0.21
C GLN A 321 -21.71 -30.83 1.13
N VAL A 322 -21.50 -32.02 0.53
CA VAL A 322 -21.14 -33.22 1.27
C VAL A 322 -19.66 -33.53 1.00
N LEU A 323 -18.86 -33.59 2.03
CA LEU A 323 -17.44 -33.91 1.99
C LEU A 323 -17.21 -35.38 2.36
N LYS A 324 -16.48 -36.10 1.52
CA LYS A 324 -16.04 -37.46 1.85
C LYS A 324 -15.04 -37.44 3.02
N ALA A 325 -14.75 -38.59 3.61
CA ALA A 325 -13.71 -38.75 4.62
C ALA A 325 -12.36 -38.20 4.11
N GLY A 326 -11.74 -37.29 4.86
CA GLY A 326 -10.45 -36.64 4.50
C GLY A 326 -10.50 -35.66 3.32
N GLU A 327 -11.67 -35.39 2.75
CA GLU A 327 -11.79 -34.50 1.61
C GLU A 327 -11.72 -33.04 2.05
N THR A 328 -11.03 -32.22 1.24
CA THR A 328 -11.04 -30.77 1.35
C THR A 328 -11.89 -30.16 0.22
N ARG A 329 -12.78 -29.22 0.55
CA ARG A 329 -13.60 -28.46 -0.39
C ARG A 329 -13.47 -26.96 -0.13
N CYS A 330 -13.57 -26.19 -1.23
CA CYS A 330 -13.55 -24.73 -1.20
C CYS A 330 -14.97 -24.20 -1.24
N PHE A 331 -15.24 -23.20 -0.42
CA PHE A 331 -16.47 -22.41 -0.39
C PHE A 331 -16.06 -20.96 -0.67
N ASN A 332 -16.25 -20.52 -1.90
CA ASN A 332 -15.73 -19.25 -2.38
C ASN A 332 -16.77 -18.14 -2.26
N PHE A 333 -16.32 -16.97 -1.79
CA PHE A 333 -17.11 -15.77 -1.71
C PHE A 333 -16.31 -14.59 -2.28
N TYR A 334 -17.02 -13.74 -3.04
CA TYR A 334 -16.47 -12.56 -3.69
C TYR A 334 -17.25 -11.36 -3.19
N LEU A 335 -16.60 -10.51 -2.42
CA LEU A 335 -17.18 -9.25 -1.96
C LEU A 335 -16.70 -8.14 -2.87
N THR A 336 -17.63 -7.53 -3.61
CA THR A 336 -17.35 -6.42 -4.52
C THR A 336 -18.17 -5.19 -4.15
N TRP A 337 -17.72 -4.02 -4.57
CA TRP A 337 -18.40 -2.76 -4.25
C TRP A 337 -18.23 -1.71 -5.35
N SER A 338 -19.14 -0.74 -5.38
CA SER A 338 -19.07 0.44 -6.23
C SER A 338 -19.63 1.65 -5.49
N PHE A 339 -18.77 2.60 -5.13
CA PHE A 339 -19.10 3.88 -4.49
C PHE A 339 -18.45 5.02 -5.28
N PRO A 340 -19.12 5.55 -6.32
CA PRO A 340 -18.48 6.44 -7.29
C PRO A 340 -18.18 7.85 -6.78
N ASN A 341 -18.89 8.31 -5.75
CA ASN A 341 -18.96 9.71 -5.35
C ASN A 341 -17.88 10.15 -4.36
N ARG A 342 -16.60 9.94 -4.69
CA ARG A 342 -15.51 10.42 -3.82
C ARG A 342 -15.43 11.95 -3.81
N LYS A 343 -15.19 12.51 -2.63
CA LYS A 343 -14.85 13.92 -2.43
C LYS A 343 -13.39 14.13 -2.05
N ALA A 344 -12.80 13.19 -1.32
CA ALA A 344 -11.48 13.35 -0.69
C ALA A 344 -11.42 14.68 0.08
N TRP A 345 -10.51 15.59 -0.25
CA TRP A 345 -10.42 16.93 0.35
C TRP A 345 -11.13 18.01 -0.46
N SER A 346 -11.93 17.64 -1.46
CA SER A 346 -12.73 18.57 -2.25
C SER A 346 -14.07 18.88 -1.55
N LYS A 347 -14.61 20.07 -1.84
CA LYS A 347 -15.99 20.42 -1.50
C LYS A 347 -17.02 19.77 -2.43
N SER A 348 -16.63 19.42 -3.65
CA SER A 348 -17.44 18.77 -4.66
C SER A 348 -17.01 17.33 -4.89
N ILE A 349 -17.88 16.54 -5.52
CA ILE A 349 -17.54 15.18 -5.96
C ILE A 349 -16.48 15.27 -7.06
N VAL A 350 -15.39 14.53 -6.87
CA VAL A 350 -14.31 14.36 -7.85
C VAL A 350 -14.33 12.98 -8.50
N GLY A 351 -15.02 12.00 -7.90
CA GLY A 351 -15.21 10.67 -8.43
C GLY A 351 -14.05 9.70 -8.20
N ASN A 352 -14.23 8.47 -8.69
CA ASN A 352 -13.25 7.38 -8.64
C ASN A 352 -13.02 6.82 -10.04
N TRP A 353 -11.77 6.48 -10.36
CA TRP A 353 -11.43 5.84 -11.63
C TRP A 353 -12.09 4.48 -11.79
N TYR A 354 -12.08 3.63 -10.76
CA TYR A 354 -12.62 2.27 -10.86
C TYR A 354 -14.10 2.25 -11.25
N SER A 355 -14.89 3.23 -10.85
CA SER A 355 -16.30 3.34 -11.21
C SER A 355 -16.53 3.79 -12.66
N THR A 356 -15.50 4.23 -13.38
CA THR A 356 -15.56 4.50 -14.82
C THR A 356 -15.37 3.23 -15.66
N VAL A 357 -14.74 2.22 -15.09
CA VAL A 357 -14.44 0.92 -15.72
C VAL A 357 -15.44 -0.14 -15.28
N HIS A 358 -15.79 -0.15 -14.00
CA HIS A 358 -16.72 -1.11 -13.40
C HIS A 358 -17.98 -0.37 -12.95
N PRO A 359 -19.08 -0.47 -13.69
CA PRO A 359 -20.28 0.36 -13.46
C PRO A 359 -20.99 0.05 -12.15
N ASP A 360 -20.95 -1.21 -11.69
CA ASP A 360 -21.51 -1.63 -10.41
C ASP A 360 -20.80 -2.87 -9.85
N ALA A 361 -21.15 -3.22 -8.61
CA ALA A 361 -20.56 -4.35 -7.90
C ALA A 361 -20.91 -5.71 -8.55
N TRP A 362 -22.06 -5.85 -9.19
CA TRP A 362 -22.47 -7.08 -9.88
C TRP A 362 -21.59 -7.35 -11.11
N GLU A 363 -21.37 -6.34 -11.96
CA GLU A 363 -20.53 -6.51 -13.15
C GLU A 363 -19.06 -6.77 -12.74
N THR A 364 -18.58 -6.14 -11.66
CA THR A 364 -17.28 -6.46 -11.07
C THR A 364 -17.20 -7.92 -10.62
N ALA A 365 -18.24 -8.44 -9.93
CA ALA A 365 -18.27 -9.82 -9.47
C ALA A 365 -18.23 -10.82 -10.64
N LYS A 366 -18.95 -10.54 -11.73
CA LYS A 366 -18.93 -11.36 -12.95
C LYS A 366 -17.55 -11.42 -13.57
N GLU A 367 -16.90 -10.27 -13.73
CA GLU A 367 -15.55 -10.22 -14.28
C GLU A 367 -14.56 -11.01 -13.41
N VAL A 368 -14.56 -10.75 -12.09
CA VAL A 368 -13.64 -11.38 -11.17
C VAL A 368 -13.83 -12.90 -11.14
N ILE A 369 -15.05 -13.40 -11.01
CA ILE A 369 -15.33 -14.84 -10.96
C ILE A 369 -14.85 -15.52 -12.24
N SER A 370 -15.05 -14.89 -13.39
CA SER A 370 -14.64 -15.46 -14.68
C SER A 370 -13.11 -15.58 -14.85
N ARG A 371 -12.34 -14.80 -14.09
CA ARG A 371 -10.88 -14.68 -14.25
C ARG A 371 -10.08 -14.90 -12.96
N VAL A 372 -10.72 -15.34 -11.88
CA VAL A 372 -10.07 -15.44 -10.55
C VAL A 372 -8.79 -16.28 -10.56
N GLY A 373 -8.79 -17.41 -11.26
CA GLY A 373 -7.60 -18.27 -11.39
C GLY A 373 -6.46 -17.61 -12.17
N GLU A 374 -6.77 -16.74 -13.14
CA GLU A 374 -5.77 -15.94 -13.84
C GLU A 374 -5.16 -14.89 -12.90
N TYR A 375 -6.00 -14.15 -12.17
CA TYR A 375 -5.58 -13.13 -11.23
C TYR A 375 -4.72 -13.69 -10.09
N GLU A 376 -5.13 -14.85 -9.55
CA GLU A 376 -4.33 -15.57 -8.55
C GLU A 376 -2.96 -15.95 -9.12
N ARG A 377 -2.92 -16.57 -10.30
CA ARG A 377 -1.68 -17.01 -10.94
C ARG A 377 -0.72 -15.84 -11.19
N GLN A 378 -1.22 -14.70 -11.68
CA GLN A 378 -0.40 -13.51 -11.94
C GLN A 378 0.14 -12.91 -10.62
N THR A 379 -0.70 -12.85 -9.58
CA THR A 379 -0.30 -12.37 -8.26
C THR A 379 0.74 -13.30 -7.62
N LEU A 380 0.54 -14.63 -7.73
CA LEU A 380 1.49 -15.63 -7.25
C LEU A 380 2.84 -15.54 -7.99
N LEU A 381 2.83 -15.27 -9.30
CA LEU A 381 4.05 -15.11 -10.07
C LEU A 381 4.91 -13.98 -9.50
N PHE A 382 4.33 -12.84 -9.16
CA PHE A 382 5.01 -11.71 -8.54
C PHE A 382 5.53 -12.06 -7.15
N VAL A 383 4.65 -12.55 -6.27
CA VAL A 383 4.98 -12.83 -4.87
C VAL A 383 6.06 -13.91 -4.80
N ASN A 384 5.92 -15.01 -5.56
CA ASN A 384 6.91 -16.09 -5.59
C ASN A 384 8.26 -15.63 -6.13
N ALA A 385 8.30 -14.76 -7.15
CA ALA A 385 9.55 -14.21 -7.67
C ALA A 385 10.31 -13.40 -6.60
N LEU A 386 9.59 -12.60 -5.81
CA LEU A 386 10.17 -11.84 -4.71
C LEU A 386 10.59 -12.76 -3.54
N LEU A 387 9.75 -13.72 -3.16
CA LEU A 387 10.06 -14.61 -2.03
C LEU A 387 11.20 -15.59 -2.34
N ALA A 388 11.30 -16.08 -3.57
CA ALA A 388 12.40 -16.92 -4.02
C ALA A 388 13.74 -16.17 -4.16
N SER A 389 13.71 -14.83 -4.08
CA SER A 389 14.92 -14.01 -4.17
C SER A 389 15.77 -14.12 -2.91
N SER A 390 17.08 -13.88 -3.08
CA SER A 390 18.08 -14.01 -2.03
C SER A 390 18.12 -12.83 -1.03
N TYR A 391 17.11 -11.94 -1.07
CA TYR A 391 16.96 -10.90 -0.04
C TYR A 391 16.66 -11.51 1.32
N PRO A 392 17.16 -10.94 2.43
CA PRO A 392 16.71 -11.33 3.77
C PRO A 392 15.19 -11.22 3.94
N ASP A 393 14.58 -12.15 4.67
CA ASP A 393 13.11 -12.20 4.82
C ASP A 393 12.54 -10.91 5.44
N VAL A 394 13.25 -10.29 6.38
CA VAL A 394 12.83 -9.01 6.97
C VAL A 394 12.78 -7.87 5.94
N VAL A 395 13.63 -7.90 4.92
CA VAL A 395 13.61 -6.93 3.81
C VAL A 395 12.41 -7.19 2.90
N LYS A 396 12.15 -8.46 2.56
CA LYS A 396 10.95 -8.87 1.81
C LYS A 396 9.67 -8.50 2.56
N GLU A 397 9.64 -8.74 3.88
CA GLU A 397 8.53 -8.36 4.74
C GLU A 397 8.27 -6.85 4.71
N ALA A 398 9.30 -6.04 4.98
CA ALA A 398 9.20 -4.58 4.97
C ALA A 398 8.72 -4.04 3.61
N ALA A 399 9.31 -4.54 2.51
CA ALA A 399 8.96 -4.12 1.16
C ALA A 399 7.54 -4.51 0.79
N LEU A 400 7.16 -5.78 1.02
CA LEU A 400 5.89 -6.35 0.55
C LEU A 400 4.71 -5.87 1.41
N PHE A 401 4.87 -5.83 2.75
CA PHE A 401 3.77 -5.48 3.64
C PHE A 401 3.40 -4.00 3.59
N ASN A 402 4.35 -3.11 3.32
CA ASN A 402 4.05 -1.68 3.14
C ASN A 402 3.37 -1.35 1.79
N LEU A 403 3.31 -2.28 0.82
CA LEU A 403 2.52 -2.09 -0.42
C LEU A 403 1.02 -1.96 -0.16
N ASN A 404 0.53 -2.42 0.99
CA ASN A 404 -0.86 -2.23 1.37
C ASN A 404 -1.27 -0.74 1.43
N THR A 405 -0.31 0.17 1.66
CA THR A 405 -0.55 1.61 1.67
C THR A 405 -1.14 2.09 0.35
N LEU A 406 -0.68 1.57 -0.79
CA LEU A 406 -1.27 1.86 -2.11
C LEU A 406 -2.72 1.41 -2.24
N ARG A 407 -3.18 0.49 -1.41
CA ARG A 407 -4.49 -0.15 -1.47
C ARG A 407 -5.41 0.27 -0.32
N SER A 408 -4.89 1.06 0.61
CA SER A 408 -5.67 1.69 1.67
C SER A 408 -6.36 2.98 1.19
N GLN A 409 -7.16 3.60 2.05
CA GLN A 409 -7.76 4.89 1.76
C GLN A 409 -6.76 6.06 1.69
N THR A 410 -5.47 5.80 1.97
CA THR A 410 -4.39 6.79 1.73
C THR A 410 -4.31 7.17 0.26
N VAL A 411 -4.60 6.24 -0.65
CA VAL A 411 -4.50 6.44 -2.11
C VAL A 411 -5.86 6.36 -2.79
N PHE A 412 -6.04 7.18 -3.81
CA PHE A 412 -7.17 7.08 -4.72
C PHE A 412 -6.78 7.53 -6.13
N ARG A 413 -7.63 7.20 -7.11
CA ARG A 413 -7.46 7.60 -8.50
C ARG A 413 -8.68 8.39 -8.95
N LEU A 414 -8.45 9.54 -9.57
CA LEU A 414 -9.52 10.33 -10.19
C LEU A 414 -10.02 9.63 -11.47
N PRO A 415 -11.23 9.97 -11.97
CA PRO A 415 -11.73 9.45 -13.26
C PRO A 415 -10.79 9.66 -14.44
N SER A 416 -9.95 10.69 -14.39
CA SER A 416 -8.89 10.95 -15.37
C SER A 416 -7.72 9.94 -15.31
N GLY A 417 -7.67 9.07 -14.30
CA GLY A 417 -6.59 8.13 -14.06
C GLY A 417 -5.47 8.66 -13.15
N HIS A 418 -5.44 9.96 -12.86
CA HIS A 418 -4.42 10.53 -11.97
C HIS A 418 -4.50 9.94 -10.55
N MET A 419 -3.37 9.45 -10.06
CA MET A 419 -3.22 8.99 -8.69
C MET A 419 -2.96 10.17 -7.77
N LEU A 420 -3.67 10.19 -6.66
CA LEU A 420 -3.51 11.16 -5.59
C LEU A 420 -3.48 10.44 -4.24
N GLY A 421 -2.95 11.11 -3.22
CA GLY A 421 -2.92 10.53 -1.89
C GLY A 421 -3.03 11.54 -0.76
N TRP A 422 -3.53 11.06 0.35
CA TRP A 422 -3.29 11.60 1.66
C TRP A 422 -1.86 11.24 2.07
N GLU A 423 -1.36 11.79 3.16
CA GLU A 423 -0.11 11.28 3.75
C GLU A 423 -0.33 9.94 4.44
N GLY A 424 -1.49 9.78 5.06
CA GLY A 424 -2.00 8.60 5.73
C GLY A 424 -3.49 8.75 6.00
N VAL A 425 -4.06 7.91 6.85
CA VAL A 425 -5.48 7.99 7.24
C VAL A 425 -5.63 7.92 8.76
N MET A 426 -6.51 8.74 9.30
CA MET A 426 -7.03 8.60 10.64
C MET A 426 -8.15 7.56 10.65
N ASP A 427 -8.77 7.32 11.80
CA ASP A 427 -9.83 6.31 11.90
C ASP A 427 -11.03 6.57 11.00
N ARG A 428 -11.30 7.84 10.64
CA ARG A 428 -12.50 8.26 9.89
C ARG A 428 -12.28 9.25 8.78
N PHE A 429 -11.11 9.81 8.64
CA PHE A 429 -10.78 10.81 7.62
C PHE A 429 -9.33 10.67 7.20
N GLY A 430 -9.01 11.18 6.02
CA GLY A 430 -7.64 11.22 5.54
C GLY A 430 -6.79 12.21 6.33
N SER A 431 -5.53 11.87 6.57
CA SER A 431 -4.57 12.75 7.23
C SER A 431 -3.78 13.53 6.19
N CYS A 432 -3.65 14.83 6.39
CA CYS A 432 -2.79 15.70 5.60
C CYS A 432 -3.02 15.58 4.07
N ALA A 433 -3.96 16.37 3.57
CA ALA A 433 -4.43 16.34 2.19
C ALA A 433 -3.39 16.76 1.16
N GLY A 434 -3.62 16.47 -0.11
CA GLY A 434 -3.00 17.18 -1.22
C GLY A 434 -1.77 16.54 -1.83
N SER A 435 -1.54 15.23 -1.68
CA SER A 435 -0.34 14.54 -2.23
C SER A 435 0.95 15.27 -1.83
N CYS A 436 1.06 15.57 -0.53
CA CYS A 436 2.13 16.37 0.05
C CYS A 436 3.52 16.00 -0.50
N THR A 437 4.17 16.92 -1.22
CA THR A 437 5.39 16.64 -1.97
C THR A 437 6.54 16.15 -1.08
N HIS A 438 6.73 16.77 0.09
CA HIS A 438 7.82 16.40 0.99
C HIS A 438 7.57 15.09 1.77
N VAL A 439 6.38 14.51 1.71
CA VAL A 439 6.09 13.14 2.18
C VAL A 439 6.17 12.14 1.04
N TRP A 440 5.54 12.43 -0.09
CA TRP A 440 5.54 11.56 -1.27
C TRP A 440 6.90 11.48 -1.98
N ASN A 441 7.87 12.32 -1.62
CA ASN A 441 9.26 12.19 -2.07
C ASN A 441 9.97 10.96 -1.51
N TYR A 442 9.50 10.41 -0.39
CA TYR A 442 10.06 9.20 0.24
C TYR A 442 9.47 7.92 -0.35
N GLU A 443 8.34 8.03 -1.01
CA GLU A 443 7.65 6.89 -1.62
C GLU A 443 8.44 6.38 -2.84
N VAL A 444 8.78 5.09 -2.83
CA VAL A 444 9.62 4.45 -3.84
C VAL A 444 8.94 3.23 -4.48
N ALA A 445 7.90 2.67 -3.86
CA ALA A 445 7.24 1.48 -4.39
C ALA A 445 6.53 1.75 -5.73
N THR A 446 5.77 2.84 -5.85
CA THR A 446 4.98 3.14 -7.05
C THR A 446 5.82 3.24 -8.33
N PRO A 447 6.94 3.99 -8.38
CA PRO A 447 7.70 4.11 -9.63
C PRO A 447 8.32 2.80 -10.10
N PHE A 448 8.67 1.91 -9.17
CA PHE A 448 9.25 0.62 -9.52
C PHE A 448 8.22 -0.48 -9.75
N LEU A 449 6.96 -0.30 -9.35
CA LEU A 449 5.91 -1.30 -9.52
C LEU A 449 4.78 -0.86 -10.46
N PHE A 450 4.44 0.44 -10.48
CA PHE A 450 3.33 1.01 -11.23
C PHE A 450 3.76 2.34 -11.86
N GLY A 451 4.67 2.26 -12.83
CA GLY A 451 5.31 3.43 -13.45
C GLY A 451 4.33 4.45 -14.04
N LYS A 452 3.20 4.01 -14.60
CA LYS A 452 2.17 4.92 -15.11
C LYS A 452 1.48 5.72 -13.99
N LEU A 453 1.26 5.10 -12.83
CA LEU A 453 0.69 5.81 -11.68
C LEU A 453 1.67 6.85 -11.13
N ALA A 454 2.95 6.50 -11.03
CA ALA A 454 3.99 7.45 -10.62
C ALA A 454 4.08 8.64 -11.59
N ARG A 455 4.03 8.42 -12.90
CA ARG A 455 3.99 9.48 -13.91
C ARG A 455 2.78 10.38 -13.74
N SER A 456 1.60 9.83 -13.50
CA SER A 456 0.38 10.61 -13.32
C SER A 456 0.49 11.60 -12.14
N MET A 457 1.25 11.25 -11.10
CA MET A 457 1.56 12.20 -10.02
C MET A 457 2.49 13.33 -10.47
N ARG A 458 3.46 13.05 -11.37
CA ARG A 458 4.33 14.11 -11.96
C ARG A 458 3.56 15.06 -12.84
N GLU A 459 2.58 14.57 -13.59
CA GLU A 459 1.65 15.38 -14.36
C GLU A 459 0.88 16.34 -13.43
N VAL A 460 0.33 15.81 -12.34
CA VAL A 460 -0.37 16.63 -11.33
C VAL A 460 0.56 17.69 -10.73
N GLU A 461 1.79 17.35 -10.38
CA GLU A 461 2.76 18.30 -9.81
C GLU A 461 3.12 19.43 -10.78
N THR A 462 3.36 19.11 -12.05
CA THR A 462 3.77 20.10 -13.05
C THR A 462 2.64 20.95 -13.60
N GLU A 463 1.42 20.39 -13.67
CA GLU A 463 0.28 21.07 -14.28
C GLU A 463 -0.61 21.81 -13.28
N TYR A 464 -0.70 21.30 -12.04
CA TYR A 464 -1.67 21.78 -11.05
C TYR A 464 -1.07 22.29 -9.74
N ALA A 465 0.22 22.05 -9.48
CA ALA A 465 0.89 22.55 -8.27
C ALA A 465 1.89 23.68 -8.57
N LEU A 466 2.36 23.80 -9.81
CA LEU A 466 3.41 24.75 -10.21
C LEU A 466 2.82 26.10 -10.62
N HIS A 467 3.23 27.18 -9.95
CA HIS A 467 2.92 28.55 -10.31
C HIS A 467 3.77 29.07 -11.49
N ASP A 468 3.31 30.13 -12.14
CA ASP A 468 4.05 30.75 -13.25
C ASP A 468 5.42 31.23 -12.84
N ASP A 469 5.57 31.64 -11.62
CA ASP A 469 6.83 32.12 -11.06
C ASP A 469 7.82 31.00 -10.68
N GLY A 470 7.44 29.73 -10.85
CA GLY A 470 8.25 28.55 -10.53
C GLY A 470 8.15 28.06 -9.09
N SER A 471 7.42 28.76 -8.22
CA SER A 471 7.08 28.21 -6.91
C SER A 471 6.11 27.04 -7.04
N MET A 472 6.21 26.05 -6.17
CA MET A 472 5.34 24.88 -6.18
C MET A 472 4.58 24.79 -4.88
N ALA A 473 3.25 24.76 -4.96
CA ALA A 473 2.42 24.42 -3.81
C ALA A 473 2.78 22.98 -3.37
N PHE A 474 3.15 22.80 -2.11
CA PHE A 474 3.53 21.45 -1.65
C PHE A 474 2.33 20.52 -1.48
N ARG A 475 1.11 21.02 -1.63
CA ARG A 475 -0.17 20.31 -1.58
C ARG A 475 -1.07 20.75 -2.73
N VAL A 476 -1.70 19.82 -3.42
CA VAL A 476 -2.64 20.11 -4.50
C VAL A 476 -4.07 20.24 -3.98
N THR A 477 -4.84 21.13 -4.58
CA THR A 477 -6.27 21.29 -4.30
C THR A 477 -7.11 20.37 -5.17
N LEU A 478 -8.34 20.08 -4.74
CA LEU A 478 -9.35 19.36 -5.51
C LEU A 478 -10.64 20.18 -5.63
N PRO A 479 -11.35 20.12 -6.77
CA PRO A 479 -10.93 19.50 -8.03
C PRO A 479 -9.60 20.05 -8.55
N LEU A 480 -8.87 19.28 -9.37
CA LEU A 480 -7.60 19.74 -9.94
C LEU A 480 -7.83 21.05 -10.72
N GLN A 481 -7.18 22.10 -10.27
CA GLN A 481 -7.30 23.47 -10.79
C GLN A 481 -5.92 24.14 -10.71
N ASN A 482 -5.86 25.44 -11.00
CA ASN A 482 -4.65 26.23 -10.81
C ASN A 482 -4.17 26.13 -9.35
N PRO A 483 -2.84 26.22 -9.14
CA PRO A 483 -2.24 26.09 -7.82
C PRO A 483 -2.84 27.09 -6.81
N ASP A 484 -3.00 26.64 -5.57
CA ASP A 484 -3.49 27.51 -4.50
C ASP A 484 -2.38 28.50 -4.11
N PRO A 485 -2.61 29.82 -4.20
CA PRO A 485 -1.60 30.83 -3.89
C PRO A 485 -1.27 30.92 -2.38
N ASN A 486 -2.02 30.26 -1.52
CA ASN A 486 -1.86 30.35 -0.07
C ASN A 486 -1.02 29.21 0.53
N TYR A 487 -0.54 28.27 -0.27
CA TYR A 487 0.36 27.21 0.23
C TYR A 487 1.81 27.69 0.24
N ASP A 488 2.52 27.38 1.34
CA ASP A 488 3.95 27.54 1.44
C ASP A 488 4.68 26.66 0.42
N VAL A 489 5.91 27.03 0.09
CA VAL A 489 6.77 26.26 -0.82
C VAL A 489 7.73 25.44 0.02
N ALA A 490 7.65 24.11 -0.07
CA ALA A 490 8.57 23.23 0.63
C ALA A 490 9.85 23.02 -0.20
N ALA A 491 11.00 23.33 0.37
CA ALA A 491 12.29 23.25 -0.32
C ALA A 491 12.65 21.82 -0.70
N ASP A 492 12.54 20.86 0.24
CA ASP A 492 12.70 19.43 0.01
C ASP A 492 11.65 18.90 -0.96
N GLY A 493 10.39 19.32 -0.80
CA GLY A 493 9.29 18.95 -1.66
C GLY A 493 9.58 19.27 -3.12
N GLN A 494 9.90 20.52 -3.41
CA GLN A 494 10.11 21.02 -4.78
C GLN A 494 11.36 20.42 -5.43
N MET A 495 12.48 20.35 -4.71
CA MET A 495 13.71 19.75 -5.23
C MET A 495 13.55 18.24 -5.47
N GLY A 496 12.88 17.53 -4.56
CA GLY A 496 12.59 16.11 -4.73
C GLY A 496 11.67 15.83 -5.92
N CYS A 497 10.72 16.73 -6.27
CA CYS A 497 9.90 16.57 -7.47
C CYS A 497 10.73 16.62 -8.76
N VAL A 498 11.77 17.43 -8.83
CA VAL A 498 12.71 17.45 -9.97
C VAL A 498 13.44 16.11 -10.10
N MET A 499 13.89 15.52 -8.97
CA MET A 499 14.56 14.22 -8.97
C MET A 499 13.61 13.09 -9.35
N LYS A 500 12.37 13.09 -8.83
CA LYS A 500 11.34 12.10 -9.18
C LYS A 500 10.97 12.21 -10.67
N PHE A 501 10.86 13.39 -11.22
CA PHE A 501 10.57 13.58 -12.63
C PHE A 501 11.67 12.96 -13.51
N TYR A 502 12.94 13.19 -13.16
CA TYR A 502 14.09 12.54 -13.80
C TYR A 502 13.98 11.00 -13.71
N ARG A 503 13.67 10.46 -12.52
CA ARG A 503 13.54 9.02 -12.29
C ARG A 503 12.47 8.40 -13.18
N GLU A 504 11.27 8.96 -13.24
CA GLU A 504 10.17 8.45 -14.07
C GLU A 504 10.48 8.56 -15.57
N TRP A 505 11.20 9.58 -16.00
CA TRP A 505 11.70 9.65 -17.37
C TRP A 505 12.72 8.53 -17.65
N GLN A 506 13.68 8.29 -16.76
CA GLN A 506 14.67 7.22 -16.91
C GLN A 506 14.01 5.85 -16.95
N LEU A 507 13.05 5.58 -16.05
CA LEU A 507 12.37 4.28 -15.98
C LEU A 507 11.45 4.03 -17.18
N SER A 508 10.77 5.05 -17.71
CA SER A 508 9.86 4.93 -18.84
C SER A 508 10.53 5.02 -20.20
N GLY A 509 11.61 5.77 -20.33
CA GLY A 509 12.24 6.09 -21.62
C GLY A 509 11.42 7.07 -22.48
N ASP A 510 10.38 7.67 -21.95
CA ASP A 510 9.47 8.54 -22.69
C ASP A 510 10.05 9.95 -22.85
N ASN A 511 10.75 10.17 -23.97
CA ASN A 511 11.30 11.47 -24.29
C ASN A 511 10.23 12.53 -24.62
N ALA A 512 9.03 12.12 -25.03
CA ALA A 512 7.94 13.07 -25.26
C ALA A 512 7.41 13.61 -23.92
N PHE A 513 7.32 12.76 -22.90
CA PHE A 513 7.00 13.17 -21.54
C PHE A 513 8.03 14.19 -21.01
N LEU A 514 9.34 13.92 -21.16
CA LEU A 514 10.33 14.90 -20.77
C LEU A 514 10.16 16.23 -21.53
N ALA A 515 9.99 16.17 -22.85
CA ALA A 515 9.90 17.37 -23.68
C ALA A 515 8.69 18.24 -23.34
N SER A 516 7.52 17.63 -23.07
CA SER A 516 6.30 18.37 -22.73
C SER A 516 6.37 19.08 -21.36
N HIS A 517 7.17 18.57 -20.41
CA HIS A 517 7.27 19.12 -19.06
C HIS A 517 8.63 19.82 -18.77
N TRP A 518 9.52 19.89 -19.76
CA TRP A 518 10.87 20.42 -19.56
C TRP A 518 10.87 21.87 -19.04
N ASP A 519 10.01 22.71 -19.57
CA ASP A 519 9.89 24.09 -19.09
C ASP A 519 9.43 24.17 -17.63
N ALA A 520 8.48 23.33 -17.25
CA ALA A 520 8.04 23.23 -15.86
C ALA A 520 9.20 22.81 -14.92
N CYS A 521 9.99 21.80 -15.31
CA CYS A 521 11.17 21.38 -14.54
C CYS A 521 12.20 22.51 -14.37
N LYS A 522 12.46 23.28 -15.44
CA LYS A 522 13.35 24.44 -15.36
C LYS A 522 12.81 25.53 -14.43
N ARG A 523 11.51 25.80 -14.48
CA ARG A 523 10.88 26.81 -13.60
C ARG A 523 10.93 26.36 -12.14
N MET A 524 10.66 25.08 -11.85
CA MET A 524 10.76 24.53 -10.49
C MET A 524 12.16 24.74 -9.89
N LEU A 525 13.20 24.31 -10.63
CA LEU A 525 14.56 24.48 -10.15
C LEU A 525 14.99 25.95 -10.11
N GLY A 526 14.58 26.73 -11.12
CA GLY A 526 14.88 28.17 -11.24
C GLY A 526 14.31 29.03 -10.11
N PHE A 527 13.30 28.55 -9.39
CA PHE A 527 12.75 29.23 -8.22
C PHE A 527 13.80 29.44 -7.13
N ALA A 528 14.72 28.49 -6.94
CA ALA A 528 15.80 28.60 -5.97
C ALA A 528 16.72 29.82 -6.25
N TRP A 529 16.85 30.24 -7.51
CA TRP A 529 17.77 31.29 -7.95
C TRP A 529 17.15 32.70 -7.98
N LYS A 530 15.93 32.87 -7.52
CA LYS A 530 15.31 34.16 -7.41
C LYS A 530 16.02 35.04 -6.36
N GLU A 531 15.95 36.35 -6.54
CA GLU A 531 16.41 37.27 -5.52
C GLU A 531 15.74 36.95 -4.17
N ARG A 532 16.55 36.69 -3.14
CA ARG A 532 16.15 36.22 -1.84
C ARG A 532 15.49 34.81 -1.85
N GLY A 533 15.69 34.04 -2.93
CA GLY A 533 15.36 32.62 -2.99
C GLY A 533 16.33 31.79 -2.15
N TRP A 534 16.18 30.49 -2.27
CA TRP A 534 17.01 29.54 -1.49
C TRP A 534 18.50 29.59 -1.86
N ASP A 535 18.85 29.89 -3.13
CA ASP A 535 20.20 30.08 -3.65
C ASP A 535 20.19 31.34 -4.54
N GLY A 536 19.86 32.48 -3.93
CA GLY A 536 19.65 33.75 -4.67
C GLY A 536 20.93 34.35 -5.25
N ASN A 537 22.09 34.01 -4.69
CA ASN A 537 23.40 34.41 -5.17
C ASN A 537 23.98 33.46 -6.24
N CYS A 538 23.31 32.32 -6.49
CA CYS A 538 23.73 31.30 -7.46
C CYS A 538 25.14 30.75 -7.21
N ASP A 539 25.45 30.37 -5.95
CA ASP A 539 26.71 29.73 -5.59
C ASP A 539 26.56 28.21 -5.30
N GLY A 540 25.34 27.69 -5.40
CA GLY A 540 25.04 26.27 -5.20
C GLY A 540 24.67 25.94 -3.74
N VAL A 541 24.53 26.92 -2.86
CA VAL A 541 24.23 26.72 -1.44
C VAL A 541 22.85 27.28 -1.10
N MET A 542 22.03 26.49 -0.40
CA MET A 542 20.72 26.94 0.08
C MET A 542 20.89 27.72 1.39
N GLU A 543 20.48 28.98 1.41
CA GLU A 543 20.69 29.90 2.56
C GLU A 543 19.39 30.52 3.08
N GLY A 544 18.37 30.66 2.22
CA GLY A 544 17.10 31.31 2.55
C GLY A 544 16.22 30.52 3.53
N SER A 545 14.98 30.99 3.68
CA SER A 545 13.96 30.28 4.48
C SER A 545 13.51 29.02 3.76
N GLN A 546 13.67 27.87 4.39
CA GLN A 546 13.48 26.56 3.81
C GLN A 546 12.42 25.79 4.60
N HIS A 547 11.15 25.92 4.19
CA HIS A 547 10.08 25.06 4.71
C HIS A 547 10.34 23.60 4.28
N ASN A 548 10.11 22.65 5.18
CA ASN A 548 10.47 21.26 4.97
C ASN A 548 9.59 20.29 5.76
N THR A 549 9.83 18.99 5.57
CA THR A 549 9.08 17.90 6.17
C THR A 549 9.07 17.84 7.71
N MET A 550 9.86 18.68 8.38
CA MET A 550 9.80 18.84 9.85
C MET A 550 8.73 19.87 10.27
N ASP A 551 7.91 20.35 9.33
CA ASP A 551 6.88 21.38 9.50
C ASP A 551 7.42 22.70 10.06
N VAL A 552 8.66 23.03 9.76
CA VAL A 552 9.34 24.24 10.19
C VAL A 552 10.14 24.86 9.04
N ASN A 553 10.53 26.10 9.21
CA ASN A 553 11.47 26.75 8.31
C ASN A 553 12.88 26.67 8.89
N TYR A 554 13.79 26.01 8.17
CA TYR A 554 15.20 26.12 8.44
C TYR A 554 15.75 27.38 7.81
N PHE A 555 16.66 28.05 8.52
CA PHE A 555 17.33 29.25 8.05
C PHE A 555 18.83 29.00 7.94
N GLY A 556 19.35 29.09 6.72
CA GLY A 556 20.74 28.82 6.41
C GLY A 556 21.04 27.41 5.92
N PRO A 557 22.29 27.19 5.51
CA PRO A 557 22.73 25.94 4.92
C PRO A 557 22.60 24.78 5.89
N ASN A 558 21.97 23.71 5.44
CA ASN A 558 21.76 22.49 6.20
C ASN A 558 21.84 21.26 5.28
N PRO A 559 22.20 20.08 5.80
CA PRO A 559 22.42 18.91 4.98
C PRO A 559 21.15 18.39 4.33
N GLN A 560 20.01 18.39 5.02
CA GLN A 560 18.77 17.82 4.52
C GLN A 560 18.34 18.52 3.23
N MET A 561 18.23 19.83 3.22
CA MET A 561 17.86 20.58 2.02
C MET A 561 18.97 20.63 0.99
N GLY A 562 20.23 20.73 1.46
CA GLY A 562 21.40 20.79 0.60
C GLY A 562 21.51 19.55 -0.29
N PHE A 563 21.37 18.34 0.24
CA PHE A 563 21.43 17.11 -0.54
C PHE A 563 20.24 16.98 -1.51
N TRP A 564 19.02 17.41 -1.16
CA TRP A 564 17.92 17.48 -2.11
C TRP A 564 18.23 18.41 -3.28
N TYR A 565 18.81 19.58 -2.99
CA TYR A 565 19.17 20.55 -4.02
C TYR A 565 20.29 20.04 -4.93
N MET A 566 21.36 19.46 -4.39
CA MET A 566 22.42 18.83 -5.19
C MET A 566 21.87 17.75 -6.09
N GLY A 567 20.96 16.91 -5.59
CA GLY A 567 20.27 15.88 -6.38
C GLY A 567 19.42 16.47 -7.50
N ALA A 568 18.68 17.54 -7.23
CA ALA A 568 17.88 18.25 -8.23
C ALA A 568 18.75 18.88 -9.33
N LEU A 569 19.90 19.49 -8.98
CA LEU A 569 20.86 20.04 -9.94
C LEU A 569 21.43 18.94 -10.85
N ARG A 570 21.81 17.79 -10.30
CA ARG A 570 22.30 16.65 -11.10
C ARG A 570 21.22 16.09 -12.01
N ALA A 571 19.99 15.89 -11.50
CA ALA A 571 18.86 15.42 -12.31
C ALA A 571 18.56 16.38 -13.47
N ALA A 572 18.54 17.68 -13.17
CA ALA A 572 18.27 18.72 -14.16
C ALA A 572 19.41 18.86 -15.21
N GLU A 573 20.66 18.65 -14.81
CA GLU A 573 21.80 18.61 -15.72
C GLU A 573 21.62 17.51 -16.77
N GLU A 574 21.31 16.28 -16.34
CA GLU A 574 21.10 15.13 -17.24
C GLU A 574 19.91 15.36 -18.18
N MET A 575 18.79 15.87 -17.67
CA MET A 575 17.62 16.22 -18.49
C MET A 575 17.97 17.34 -19.51
N ALA A 576 18.73 18.35 -19.11
CA ALA A 576 19.16 19.44 -19.99
C ALA A 576 20.07 18.95 -21.12
N VAL A 577 20.96 18.00 -20.84
CA VAL A 577 21.79 17.34 -21.87
C VAL A 577 20.90 16.64 -22.90
N ALA A 578 19.90 15.88 -22.45
CA ALA A 578 18.94 15.19 -23.33
C ALA A 578 18.14 16.19 -24.19
N MET A 579 17.72 17.31 -23.58
CA MET A 579 16.98 18.39 -24.23
C MET A 579 17.88 19.32 -25.08
N LYS A 580 19.19 19.08 -25.10
CA LYS A 580 20.21 19.91 -25.81
C LYS A 580 20.28 21.35 -25.31
N ASP A 581 19.84 21.62 -24.09
CA ASP A 581 19.93 22.92 -23.42
C ASP A 581 21.29 23.05 -22.70
N LYS A 582 22.32 23.28 -23.50
CA LYS A 582 23.72 23.32 -23.05
C LYS A 582 23.98 24.41 -21.98
N ALA A 583 23.27 25.53 -22.07
CA ALA A 583 23.46 26.64 -21.14
C ALA A 583 22.93 26.25 -19.74
N PHE A 584 21.75 25.65 -19.70
CA PHE A 584 21.14 25.20 -18.47
C PHE A 584 21.92 24.01 -17.85
N ALA A 585 22.34 23.04 -18.67
CA ALA A 585 23.20 21.93 -18.22
C ALA A 585 24.50 22.46 -17.57
N LYS A 586 25.18 23.40 -18.21
CA LYS A 586 26.41 24.02 -17.66
C LYS A 586 26.14 24.74 -16.34
N LYS A 587 25.01 25.48 -16.22
CA LYS A 587 24.64 26.17 -14.97
C LYS A 587 24.43 25.15 -13.85
N CYS A 588 23.61 24.11 -14.06
CA CYS A 588 23.34 23.08 -13.08
C CYS A 588 24.64 22.38 -12.65
N HIS A 589 25.47 21.97 -13.59
CA HIS A 589 26.77 21.34 -13.32
C HIS A 589 27.67 22.23 -12.44
N THR A 590 27.79 23.53 -12.79
CA THR A 590 28.64 24.46 -12.05
C THR A 590 28.15 24.62 -10.60
N LEU A 591 26.84 24.85 -10.41
CA LEU A 591 26.23 25.01 -9.07
C LEU A 591 26.36 23.71 -8.25
N PHE A 592 26.18 22.55 -8.89
CA PHE A 592 26.38 21.27 -8.23
C PHE A 592 27.80 21.11 -7.67
N LEU A 593 28.82 21.36 -8.50
CA LEU A 593 30.22 21.23 -8.08
C LEU A 593 30.56 22.19 -6.94
N GLN A 594 30.12 23.46 -7.04
CA GLN A 594 30.37 24.48 -6.03
C GLN A 594 29.65 24.13 -4.72
N GLY A 595 28.36 23.80 -4.77
CA GLY A 595 27.54 23.49 -3.60
C GLY A 595 28.00 22.20 -2.89
N SER A 596 28.28 21.14 -3.65
CA SER A 596 28.81 19.88 -3.11
C SER A 596 30.13 20.10 -2.34
N GLN A 597 31.08 20.78 -2.97
CA GLN A 597 32.37 21.12 -2.30
C GLN A 597 32.13 21.97 -1.06
N TRP A 598 31.29 23.01 -1.16
CA TRP A 598 31.03 23.92 -0.04
C TRP A 598 30.40 23.20 1.16
N MET A 599 29.45 22.27 0.91
CA MET A 599 28.80 21.49 1.95
C MET A 599 29.80 20.59 2.68
N ASP A 600 30.66 19.89 1.95
CA ASP A 600 31.69 19.01 2.54
C ASP A 600 32.68 19.82 3.37
N GLU A 601 33.10 21.01 2.91
CA GLU A 601 34.09 21.84 3.62
C GLU A 601 33.49 22.60 4.81
N ASN A 602 32.19 22.93 4.77
CA ASN A 602 31.60 23.86 5.74
C ASN A 602 30.54 23.24 6.66
N LEU A 603 29.88 22.16 6.26
CA LEU A 603 28.85 21.52 7.08
C LEU A 603 29.34 20.23 7.75
N PHE A 604 30.32 19.52 7.17
CA PHE A 604 30.84 18.31 7.77
C PHE A 604 31.76 18.63 8.94
N ASN A 605 31.40 18.13 10.14
CA ASN A 605 32.11 18.42 11.39
C ASN A 605 33.16 17.37 11.80
N GLY A 606 33.48 16.42 10.90
CA GLY A 606 34.35 15.29 11.12
C GLY A 606 33.65 14.00 11.51
N GLU A 607 32.34 14.06 11.81
CA GLU A 607 31.50 12.90 12.14
C GLU A 607 30.20 12.89 11.33
N TYR A 608 29.54 14.03 11.16
CA TYR A 608 28.28 14.18 10.43
C TYR A 608 28.12 15.64 9.97
N TYR A 609 27.11 15.91 9.12
CA TYR A 609 26.83 17.27 8.66
C TYR A 609 25.96 18.03 9.65
N GLU A 610 26.27 19.31 9.84
CA GLU A 610 25.58 20.24 10.75
C GLU A 610 24.79 21.28 9.96
N HIS A 611 23.79 21.88 10.60
CA HIS A 611 23.07 23.04 10.13
C HIS A 611 23.74 24.32 10.62
N ARG A 612 24.17 25.18 9.71
CA ARG A 612 24.69 26.50 10.01
C ARG A 612 23.60 27.54 9.93
N ILE A 613 23.09 27.97 11.08
CA ILE A 613 21.95 28.86 11.19
C ILE A 613 22.34 30.29 10.78
N THR A 614 21.48 30.94 9.97
CA THR A 614 21.62 32.34 9.58
C THR A 614 20.49 33.19 10.14
N ASP A 615 20.73 34.50 10.29
CA ASP A 615 19.69 35.49 10.59
C ASP A 615 18.70 35.55 9.37
N PRO A 616 17.41 35.35 9.58
CA PRO A 616 16.43 35.41 8.50
C PRO A 616 16.37 36.76 7.75
N LYS A 617 16.91 37.81 8.36
CA LYS A 617 16.86 39.16 7.78
C LYS A 617 18.13 39.54 7.02
N THR A 618 19.29 39.14 7.56
CA THR A 618 20.60 39.56 7.04
C THR A 618 21.31 38.47 6.27
N PHE A 619 20.90 37.19 6.47
CA PHE A 619 21.55 36.00 5.97
C PHE A 619 22.98 35.77 6.53
N GLU A 620 23.37 36.54 7.55
CA GLU A 620 24.63 36.35 8.24
C GLU A 620 24.55 35.15 9.21
N PHE A 621 25.66 34.43 9.36
CA PHE A 621 25.74 33.31 10.30
C PHE A 621 25.59 33.77 11.75
N MET A 622 24.78 33.03 12.49
CA MET A 622 24.50 33.30 13.91
C MET A 622 25.35 32.40 14.83
N ASP A 623 25.72 32.94 15.97
CA ASP A 623 26.28 32.11 17.05
C ASP A 623 25.17 31.17 17.58
N PRO A 624 25.43 29.85 17.69
CA PRO A 624 24.48 28.91 18.28
C PRO A 624 24.08 29.21 19.74
N ALA A 625 24.85 30.04 20.45
CA ALA A 625 24.53 30.51 21.80
C ALA A 625 23.75 31.83 21.80
N SER A 626 23.43 32.40 20.63
CA SER A 626 22.72 33.68 20.56
C SER A 626 21.28 33.54 21.11
N PRO A 627 20.84 34.46 21.97
CA PRO A 627 19.45 34.48 22.45
C PRO A 627 18.44 34.83 21.35
N ASP A 628 18.91 35.39 20.23
CA ASP A 628 18.09 35.80 19.08
C ASP A 628 17.98 34.71 18.00
N LEU A 629 18.47 33.47 18.27
CA LEU A 629 18.34 32.36 17.33
C LEU A 629 16.87 32.10 16.98
N PRO A 630 16.55 31.88 15.68
CA PRO A 630 15.21 31.42 15.31
C PRO A 630 14.89 30.11 16.03
N PRO A 631 13.66 29.92 16.53
CA PRO A 631 13.24 28.65 17.13
C PRO A 631 13.17 27.52 16.10
N TYR A 632 13.14 26.29 16.58
CA TYR A 632 12.87 25.09 15.77
C TYR A 632 13.95 24.76 14.74
N GLN A 633 15.21 25.13 14.99
CA GLN A 633 16.33 24.81 14.11
C GLN A 633 17.00 23.47 14.51
N LEU A 634 17.82 22.92 13.60
CA LEU A 634 18.61 21.71 13.85
C LEU A 634 19.95 22.05 14.57
N GLY A 635 20.67 23.06 14.10
CA GLY A 635 21.99 23.45 14.60
C GLY A 635 22.99 22.29 14.50
N LYS A 636 23.64 21.94 15.61
CA LYS A 636 24.65 20.86 15.71
C LYS A 636 24.01 19.47 15.91
N GLY A 637 22.75 19.27 15.55
CA GLY A 637 22.07 17.98 15.66
C GLY A 637 22.51 16.98 14.59
N CYS A 638 22.69 15.73 14.99
CA CYS A 638 22.82 14.60 14.07
C CYS A 638 21.41 14.17 13.67
N LEU A 639 20.94 14.58 12.49
CA LEU A 639 19.63 14.27 11.97
C LEU A 639 19.65 12.91 11.26
N VAL A 640 18.68 12.03 11.50
CA VAL A 640 18.57 10.74 10.81
C VAL A 640 18.41 10.91 9.30
N ASP A 641 17.71 11.96 8.90
CA ASP A 641 17.33 12.24 7.51
C ASP A 641 18.29 13.19 6.76
N GLN A 642 19.45 13.46 7.32
CA GLN A 642 20.39 14.44 6.74
C GLN A 642 20.90 14.07 5.34
N LEU A 643 20.87 12.79 4.99
CA LEU A 643 21.34 12.26 3.70
C LEU A 643 20.20 11.80 2.76
N VAL A 644 18.95 12.25 2.97
CA VAL A 644 17.80 11.79 2.18
C VAL A 644 17.94 12.11 0.69
N GLY A 645 18.52 13.26 0.33
CA GLY A 645 18.81 13.60 -1.08
C GLY A 645 19.86 12.66 -1.69
N GLN A 646 20.87 12.24 -0.93
CA GLN A 646 21.84 11.23 -1.38
C GLN A 646 21.20 9.85 -1.57
N TYR A 647 20.33 9.44 -0.66
CA TYR A 647 19.53 8.23 -0.82
C TYR A 647 18.74 8.24 -2.15
N MET A 648 18.04 9.33 -2.45
CA MET A 648 17.31 9.48 -3.71
C MET A 648 18.25 9.53 -4.93
N ALA A 649 19.43 10.15 -4.81
CA ALA A 649 20.41 10.18 -5.90
C ALA A 649 20.92 8.79 -6.27
N HIS A 650 21.14 7.92 -5.30
CA HIS A 650 21.48 6.51 -5.56
C HIS A 650 20.36 5.79 -6.30
N LEU A 651 19.09 5.98 -5.89
CA LEU A 651 17.93 5.37 -6.58
C LEU A 651 17.76 5.88 -8.00
N CYS A 652 18.11 7.13 -8.26
CA CYS A 652 18.07 7.76 -9.58
C CYS A 652 19.30 7.45 -10.46
N GLY A 653 20.35 6.81 -9.91
CA GLY A 653 21.60 6.59 -10.65
C GLY A 653 22.45 7.84 -10.87
N LEU A 654 22.26 8.88 -10.03
CA LEU A 654 22.97 10.18 -10.15
C LEU A 654 24.34 10.20 -9.47
N GLY A 655 24.72 9.12 -8.77
CA GLY A 655 25.99 9.01 -8.08
C GLY A 655 26.03 9.73 -6.73
N TYR A 656 27.23 10.08 -6.30
CA TYR A 656 27.47 10.79 -5.04
C TYR A 656 27.24 12.29 -5.20
N LEU A 657 26.56 12.88 -4.23
CA LEU A 657 26.28 14.33 -4.17
C LEU A 657 27.26 15.08 -3.25
N GLY A 658 28.03 14.38 -2.45
CA GLY A 658 29.09 14.84 -1.58
C GLY A 658 30.24 13.84 -1.51
N ASP A 659 31.21 14.05 -0.62
CA ASP A 659 32.32 13.10 -0.42
C ASP A 659 31.82 11.76 0.13
N GLN A 660 32.19 10.68 -0.54
CA GLN A 660 31.75 9.32 -0.17
C GLN A 660 32.16 8.95 1.26
N THR A 661 33.35 9.37 1.71
CA THR A 661 33.84 9.07 3.04
C THR A 661 33.02 9.82 4.09
N HIS A 662 32.67 11.08 3.84
CA HIS A 662 31.82 11.88 4.72
C HIS A 662 30.41 11.30 4.81
N ILE A 663 29.83 10.88 3.69
CA ILE A 663 28.51 10.21 3.63
C ILE A 663 28.51 8.95 4.48
N ARG A 664 29.51 8.06 4.30
CA ARG A 664 29.63 6.84 5.09
C ARG A 664 29.83 7.15 6.59
N THR A 665 30.74 8.07 6.93
CA THR A 665 31.00 8.47 8.32
C THR A 665 29.75 9.06 8.96
N THR A 666 28.94 9.78 8.21
CA THR A 666 27.64 10.30 8.68
C THR A 666 26.67 9.20 9.03
N LEU A 667 26.57 8.14 8.20
CA LEU A 667 25.72 6.99 8.50
C LEU A 667 26.21 6.21 9.73
N GLU A 668 27.53 6.06 9.89
CA GLU A 668 28.13 5.48 11.09
C GLU A 668 27.79 6.33 12.34
N SER A 669 27.78 7.66 12.21
CA SER A 669 27.39 8.58 13.28
C SER A 669 25.89 8.53 13.60
N ILE A 670 25.02 8.36 12.62
CA ILE A 670 23.59 8.13 12.82
C ILE A 670 23.38 6.85 13.65
N MET A 671 24.04 5.75 13.31
CA MET A 671 23.98 4.53 14.12
C MET A 671 24.51 4.74 15.54
N LYS A 672 25.59 5.48 15.69
CA LYS A 672 26.23 5.73 16.98
C LYS A 672 25.38 6.60 17.91
N TYR A 673 24.71 7.61 17.38
CA TYR A 673 24.09 8.66 18.20
C TYR A 673 22.57 8.61 18.23
N ASN A 674 21.92 8.05 17.19
CA ASN A 674 20.46 8.05 17.05
C ASN A 674 19.85 6.68 17.31
N TYR A 675 20.60 5.57 17.16
CA TYR A 675 20.05 4.25 17.41
C TYR A 675 19.96 3.97 18.91
N LEU A 676 18.76 3.64 19.38
CA LEU A 676 18.49 3.18 20.74
C LEU A 676 17.99 1.73 20.68
N ASP A 677 18.61 0.87 21.49
CA ASP A 677 18.17 -0.52 21.66
C ASP A 677 16.93 -0.63 22.57
N ASP A 678 16.63 0.41 23.35
CA ASP A 678 15.57 0.44 24.34
C ASP A 678 15.06 1.87 24.55
N PHE A 679 13.76 2.09 24.37
CA PHE A 679 13.10 3.38 24.55
C PHE A 679 12.46 3.56 25.93
N SER A 680 12.56 2.59 26.85
CA SER A 680 11.90 2.64 28.16
C SER A 680 12.31 3.83 29.04
N THR A 681 13.49 4.39 28.80
CA THR A 681 14.01 5.58 29.51
C THR A 681 14.07 6.83 28.63
N HIS A 682 13.66 6.73 27.37
CA HIS A 682 13.68 7.85 26.45
C HIS A 682 12.54 8.83 26.71
N PHE A 683 12.88 10.09 26.88
CA PHE A 683 11.89 11.16 26.98
C PHE A 683 11.42 11.63 25.60
N ASN A 684 10.12 11.63 25.40
CA ASN A 684 9.47 12.18 24.22
C ASN A 684 8.29 13.07 24.63
N ASN A 685 8.23 14.27 24.09
CA ASN A 685 7.22 15.28 24.39
C ASN A 685 6.13 15.39 23.29
N MET A 686 6.24 14.61 22.24
CA MET A 686 5.32 14.62 21.09
C MET A 686 4.68 13.24 20.89
N ARG A 687 4.70 12.71 19.68
CA ARG A 687 4.09 11.42 19.31
C ARG A 687 5.09 10.29 19.53
N SER A 688 4.61 9.15 20.04
CA SER A 688 5.46 8.00 20.35
C SER A 688 5.10 6.80 19.48
N TYR A 689 5.86 6.57 18.44
CA TYR A 689 5.74 5.40 17.56
C TYR A 689 6.65 4.24 17.98
N VAL A 690 7.60 4.51 18.88
CA VAL A 690 8.47 3.54 19.52
C VAL A 690 8.40 3.77 21.03
N ILE A 691 8.08 2.74 21.81
CA ILE A 691 7.86 2.84 23.26
C ILE A 691 8.35 1.60 23.99
N GLY A 692 8.59 1.77 25.30
CA GLY A 692 9.01 0.65 26.15
C GLY A 692 10.34 0.08 25.70
N HIS A 693 10.46 -1.23 25.69
CA HIS A 693 11.70 -1.94 25.32
C HIS A 693 11.89 -2.14 23.81
N GLU A 694 11.22 -1.35 22.99
CA GLU A 694 11.40 -1.37 21.53
C GLU A 694 12.68 -0.64 21.15
N ALA A 695 13.24 -1.00 19.98
CA ALA A 695 14.40 -0.36 19.39
C ALA A 695 14.04 0.49 18.18
N GLY A 696 14.86 1.50 17.86
CA GLY A 696 14.66 2.36 16.70
C GLY A 696 15.69 3.47 16.56
N LEU A 697 15.59 4.24 15.45
CA LEU A 697 16.40 5.42 15.19
C LEU A 697 15.64 6.69 15.58
N LEU A 698 16.20 7.49 16.49
CA LEU A 698 15.68 8.82 16.79
C LEU A 698 15.81 9.77 15.61
N MET A 699 14.86 10.68 15.48
CA MET A 699 14.91 11.73 14.45
C MET A 699 16.17 12.58 14.57
N ALA A 700 16.57 12.98 15.77
CA ALA A 700 17.82 13.70 15.97
C ALA A 700 18.40 13.49 17.37
N SER A 701 19.73 13.56 17.45
CA SER A 701 20.49 13.60 18.69
C SER A 701 21.50 14.76 18.67
N TRP A 702 21.95 15.21 19.84
CA TRP A 702 22.89 16.33 19.94
C TRP A 702 24.14 15.97 20.77
N PRO A 703 25.07 15.19 20.25
CA PRO A 703 26.30 14.85 20.97
C PRO A 703 27.20 16.06 21.25
N LYS A 704 27.03 17.16 20.49
CA LYS A 704 27.82 18.39 20.57
C LYS A 704 27.03 19.58 21.16
N GLY A 705 25.90 19.33 21.81
CA GLY A 705 25.07 20.33 22.48
C GLY A 705 23.80 20.71 21.70
N ARG A 706 22.65 20.59 22.37
CA ARG A 706 21.32 20.85 21.83
C ARG A 706 20.96 22.32 21.97
N LEU A 707 20.20 22.84 20.96
CA LEU A 707 19.52 24.11 21.06
C LEU A 707 18.44 24.06 22.15
N GLU A 708 18.10 25.22 22.73
CA GLU A 708 17.05 25.32 23.74
C GLU A 708 15.70 24.88 23.17
N VAL A 709 15.35 25.33 21.96
CA VAL A 709 14.12 24.97 21.24
C VAL A 709 14.48 24.37 19.88
N PRO A 710 14.69 23.03 19.80
CA PRO A 710 14.93 22.34 18.53
C PRO A 710 13.63 22.14 17.75
N PHE A 711 13.71 21.62 16.51
CA PHE A 711 12.53 21.31 15.72
C PHE A 711 11.62 20.29 16.45
N PRO A 712 10.28 20.31 16.21
CA PRO A 712 9.32 19.62 17.09
C PRO A 712 9.48 18.11 17.20
N TYR A 713 9.85 17.43 16.11
CA TYR A 713 9.85 15.95 16.02
C TYR A 713 11.15 15.28 16.44
N PHE A 714 12.08 16.02 17.05
CA PHE A 714 13.45 15.56 17.32
C PHE A 714 13.52 14.30 18.18
N ALA A 715 12.57 14.11 19.10
CA ALA A 715 12.53 12.99 20.04
C ALA A 715 11.70 11.80 19.54
N GLU A 716 11.12 11.89 18.34
CA GLU A 716 10.34 10.83 17.73
C GLU A 716 11.23 9.82 17.00
N SER A 717 10.65 8.68 16.64
CA SER A 717 11.23 7.69 15.75
C SER A 717 10.14 7.28 14.76
N MET A 718 10.36 7.50 13.47
CA MET A 718 9.36 7.33 12.43
C MET A 718 9.88 6.40 11.35
N THR A 719 9.13 5.35 11.01
CA THR A 719 9.62 4.23 10.18
C THR A 719 10.14 4.67 8.82
N GLY A 720 9.51 5.63 8.16
CA GLY A 720 9.95 6.12 6.85
C GLY A 720 11.35 6.71 6.87
N PHE A 721 11.70 7.48 7.87
CA PHE A 721 13.03 8.05 8.05
C PHE A 721 14.07 7.00 8.46
N GLU A 722 13.66 6.03 9.28
CA GLU A 722 14.50 4.88 9.61
C GLU A 722 14.85 4.07 8.37
N TYR A 723 13.87 3.86 7.44
CA TYR A 723 14.11 3.17 6.17
C TYR A 723 15.06 3.93 5.26
N THR A 724 14.95 5.26 5.13
CA THR A 724 15.87 6.03 4.27
C THR A 724 17.31 5.94 4.76
N ALA A 725 17.54 6.02 6.08
CA ALA A 725 18.85 5.83 6.67
C ALA A 725 19.39 4.41 6.45
N ALA A 726 18.57 3.38 6.70
CA ALA A 726 18.94 1.98 6.50
C ALA A 726 19.29 1.69 5.03
N VAL A 727 18.54 2.22 4.08
CA VAL A 727 18.85 2.08 2.65
C VAL A 727 20.13 2.80 2.27
N GLY A 728 20.38 3.99 2.82
CA GLY A 728 21.68 4.68 2.68
C GLY A 728 22.83 3.80 3.14
N MET A 729 22.67 3.12 4.29
CA MET A 729 23.65 2.16 4.82
C MET A 729 23.89 0.98 3.86
N LEU A 730 22.84 0.46 3.19
CA LEU A 730 23.00 -0.59 2.18
C LEU A 730 23.88 -0.13 1.00
N TYR A 731 23.68 1.09 0.51
CA TYR A 731 24.50 1.65 -0.57
C TYR A 731 25.97 1.84 -0.14
N GLU A 732 26.22 2.13 1.15
CA GLU A 732 27.59 2.26 1.66
C GLU A 732 28.19 0.93 2.16
N GLY A 733 27.49 -0.21 1.97
CA GLY A 733 27.98 -1.54 2.36
C GLY A 733 27.94 -1.80 3.88
N MET A 734 27.17 -1.03 4.63
CA MET A 734 26.89 -1.22 6.06
C MET A 734 25.67 -2.14 6.25
N GLU A 735 25.71 -3.33 5.64
CA GLU A 735 24.56 -4.23 5.57
C GLU A 735 24.05 -4.68 6.95
N ALA A 736 24.95 -4.95 7.88
CA ALA A 736 24.58 -5.37 9.25
C ALA A 736 23.79 -4.29 10.00
N ASP A 737 24.20 -3.03 9.88
CA ASP A 737 23.51 -1.89 10.51
C ASP A 737 22.15 -1.63 9.85
N ALA A 738 22.11 -1.70 8.53
CA ALA A 738 20.86 -1.57 7.78
C ALA A 738 19.84 -2.64 8.20
N LEU A 739 20.25 -3.90 8.26
CA LEU A 739 19.39 -5.00 8.69
C LEU A 739 18.99 -4.87 10.17
N LYS A 740 19.87 -4.37 11.04
CA LYS A 740 19.54 -4.07 12.43
C LYS A 740 18.40 -3.05 12.51
N CYS A 741 18.45 -1.98 11.73
CA CYS A 741 17.38 -0.97 11.67
C CYS A 741 16.07 -1.54 11.12
N ILE A 742 16.09 -2.24 9.98
CA ILE A 742 14.90 -2.81 9.37
C ILE A 742 14.26 -3.85 10.31
N THR A 743 15.07 -4.67 10.99
CA THR A 743 14.58 -5.64 11.99
C THR A 743 13.93 -4.94 13.17
N ALA A 744 14.53 -3.86 13.69
CA ALA A 744 13.96 -3.07 14.76
C ALA A 744 12.58 -2.51 14.37
N ILE A 745 12.45 -1.99 13.15
CA ILE A 745 11.15 -1.53 12.64
C ILE A 745 10.13 -2.67 12.63
N ARG A 746 10.43 -3.76 11.93
CA ARG A 746 9.46 -4.85 11.72
C ARG A 746 9.06 -5.57 13.01
N SER A 747 9.96 -5.67 13.98
CA SER A 747 9.65 -6.25 15.29
C SER A 747 8.60 -5.48 16.11
N ARG A 748 8.36 -4.21 15.79
CA ARG A 748 7.32 -3.40 16.45
C ARG A 748 5.90 -3.70 15.94
N PHE A 749 5.80 -4.31 14.74
CA PHE A 749 4.54 -4.62 14.05
C PHE A 749 4.31 -6.13 14.06
N ASP A 750 4.12 -6.67 15.25
CA ASP A 750 4.15 -8.11 15.55
C ASP A 750 2.77 -8.79 15.54
N GLY A 751 1.69 -8.05 15.31
CA GLY A 751 0.32 -8.56 15.33
C GLY A 751 -0.34 -8.60 16.70
N SER A 752 0.44 -8.50 17.79
CA SER A 752 -0.11 -8.35 19.15
C SER A 752 -0.25 -6.89 19.58
N ARG A 753 0.77 -6.09 19.31
CA ARG A 753 0.84 -4.67 19.69
C ARG A 753 0.44 -3.74 18.56
N ARG A 754 0.82 -4.06 17.34
CA ARG A 754 0.52 -3.25 16.15
C ARG A 754 0.24 -4.12 14.94
N ASN A 755 -0.60 -3.59 14.04
CA ASN A 755 -0.92 -4.26 12.77
C ASN A 755 0.33 -4.37 11.88
N PRO A 756 0.73 -5.59 11.46
CA PRO A 756 1.87 -5.82 10.56
C PRO A 756 1.75 -5.12 9.20
N PHE A 757 0.53 -4.77 8.81
CA PHE A 757 0.22 -4.14 7.52
C PHE A 757 -0.06 -2.64 7.64
N SER A 758 0.28 -1.99 8.76
CA SER A 758 0.07 -0.56 8.93
C SER A 758 1.19 0.06 9.76
N GLU A 759 2.09 0.75 9.10
CA GLU A 759 3.12 1.55 9.76
C GLU A 759 2.65 3.02 9.83
N PRO A 760 2.25 3.50 11.01
CA PRO A 760 1.73 4.85 11.17
C PRO A 760 2.86 5.88 11.34
N GLU A 761 2.53 7.13 10.94
CA GLU A 761 3.24 8.33 11.32
C GLU A 761 2.20 9.40 11.65
N CYS A 762 1.82 10.31 10.75
CA CYS A 762 0.64 11.14 10.91
C CYS A 762 -0.57 10.45 10.27
N GLY A 763 -1.02 9.36 10.87
CA GLY A 763 -2.08 8.47 10.39
C GLY A 763 -1.59 7.06 10.06
N HIS A 764 -2.54 6.13 9.92
CA HIS A 764 -2.31 4.75 9.50
C HIS A 764 -1.92 4.68 8.02
N HIS A 765 -1.28 3.58 7.59
CA HIS A 765 -0.85 3.36 6.20
C HIS A 765 -0.18 4.58 5.60
N TYR A 766 0.81 5.09 6.30
CA TYR A 766 1.46 6.34 5.95
C TYR A 766 2.35 6.17 4.72
N ALA A 767 2.29 7.12 3.78
CA ALA A 767 2.95 7.00 2.48
C ALA A 767 4.47 6.83 2.59
N ARG A 768 5.11 7.48 3.59
CA ARG A 768 6.55 7.42 3.80
C ARG A 768 7.06 6.02 4.16
N SER A 769 6.20 5.13 4.72
CA SER A 769 6.60 3.74 5.01
C SER A 769 7.01 2.96 3.75
N MET A 770 6.50 3.38 2.58
CA MET A 770 6.87 2.77 1.28
C MET A 770 8.31 3.08 0.84
N ALA A 771 9.07 3.88 1.60
CA ALA A 771 10.53 3.97 1.49
C ALA A 771 11.21 2.61 1.71
N SER A 772 10.56 1.69 2.42
CA SER A 772 11.03 0.31 2.62
C SER A 772 11.31 -0.44 1.32
N TRP A 773 10.57 -0.14 0.23
CA TRP A 773 10.78 -0.76 -1.08
C TRP A 773 12.18 -0.48 -1.64
N ALA A 774 12.76 0.66 -1.30
CA ALA A 774 14.09 1.05 -1.77
C ALA A 774 15.21 0.09 -1.34
N ALA A 775 15.01 -0.73 -0.31
CA ALA A 775 15.95 -1.77 0.08
C ALA A 775 16.12 -2.84 -1.04
N ILE A 776 15.08 -3.12 -1.82
CA ILE A 776 15.14 -4.08 -2.94
C ILE A 776 16.17 -3.66 -3.99
N PRO A 777 16.07 -2.48 -4.65
CA PRO A 777 17.11 -2.03 -5.59
C PRO A 777 18.46 -1.78 -4.92
N ALA A 778 18.51 -1.32 -3.66
CA ALA A 778 19.75 -1.01 -2.97
C ALA A 778 20.63 -2.23 -2.71
N PHE A 779 20.06 -3.38 -2.34
CA PHE A 779 20.80 -4.62 -2.07
C PHE A 779 21.69 -5.09 -3.21
N ILE A 780 21.25 -4.88 -4.43
CA ILE A 780 21.96 -5.24 -5.66
C ILE A 780 22.46 -4.02 -6.42
N ARG A 781 22.34 -2.83 -5.85
CA ARG A 781 22.67 -1.56 -6.50
C ARG A 781 22.05 -1.46 -7.90
N PHE A 782 20.78 -1.86 -7.99
CA PHE A 782 20.04 -1.86 -9.25
C PHE A 782 19.88 -0.43 -9.78
N GLN A 783 20.23 -0.25 -11.05
CA GLN A 783 19.99 0.95 -11.82
C GLN A 783 19.45 0.57 -13.19
N TYR A 784 18.50 1.32 -13.68
CA TYR A 784 17.89 1.10 -14.97
C TYR A 784 17.64 2.42 -15.70
N SER A 785 17.96 2.46 -16.98
CA SER A 785 17.62 3.54 -17.89
C SER A 785 17.00 2.96 -19.14
N ALA A 786 15.71 3.23 -19.35
CA ALA A 786 15.05 2.92 -20.62
C ALA A 786 15.51 3.89 -21.73
N VAL A 787 15.96 5.09 -21.37
CA VAL A 787 16.51 6.07 -22.30
C VAL A 787 17.77 5.54 -22.96
N GLU A 788 18.71 5.04 -22.14
CA GLU A 788 19.99 4.46 -22.60
C GLU A 788 19.87 2.97 -22.89
N GLN A 789 18.74 2.35 -22.56
CA GLN A 789 18.54 0.89 -22.63
C GLN A 789 19.61 0.12 -21.85
N THR A 790 19.90 0.56 -20.66
CA THR A 790 20.92 -0.02 -19.79
C THR A 790 20.35 -0.49 -18.47
N MET A 791 20.90 -1.58 -17.96
CA MET A 791 20.64 -2.10 -16.63
C MET A 791 21.99 -2.38 -15.96
N SER A 792 22.15 -2.00 -14.71
CA SER A 792 23.34 -2.34 -13.93
C SER A 792 22.98 -2.89 -12.55
N VAL A 793 23.78 -3.83 -12.09
CA VAL A 793 23.68 -4.45 -10.77
C VAL A 793 25.06 -4.74 -10.19
N ALA A 794 25.18 -4.80 -8.88
CA ALA A 794 26.37 -5.31 -8.23
C ALA A 794 26.57 -6.80 -8.56
N ARG A 795 27.83 -7.24 -8.63
CA ARG A 795 28.15 -8.67 -8.74
C ARG A 795 27.95 -9.34 -7.38
N ARG A 796 26.76 -9.87 -7.16
CA ARG A 796 26.38 -10.58 -5.94
C ARG A 796 25.71 -11.89 -6.32
N GLU A 797 26.26 -13.02 -5.86
CA GLU A 797 25.70 -14.34 -6.12
C GLU A 797 24.31 -14.47 -5.48
N GLY A 798 23.42 -15.19 -6.14
CA GLY A 798 22.03 -15.39 -5.73
C GLY A 798 21.02 -15.04 -6.81
N THR A 799 19.74 -15.18 -6.48
CA THR A 799 18.63 -14.78 -7.36
C THR A 799 18.01 -13.50 -6.81
N TRP A 800 17.83 -12.52 -7.66
CA TRP A 800 17.42 -11.17 -7.27
C TRP A 800 16.21 -10.73 -8.09
N PHE A 801 15.16 -10.33 -7.40
CA PHE A 801 14.01 -9.67 -8.04
C PHE A 801 14.43 -8.27 -8.51
N TRP A 802 13.98 -7.88 -9.69
CA TRP A 802 14.12 -6.52 -10.23
C TRP A 802 12.80 -6.05 -10.83
N SER A 803 12.57 -4.73 -10.84
CA SER A 803 11.43 -4.09 -11.49
C SER A 803 11.78 -2.65 -11.88
N ASN A 804 11.24 -2.20 -13.01
CA ASN A 804 11.37 -0.83 -13.50
C ASN A 804 10.03 -0.08 -13.60
N GLY A 805 8.95 -0.66 -13.01
CA GLY A 805 7.61 -0.08 -13.06
C GLY A 805 6.78 -0.46 -14.29
N TYR A 806 7.38 -1.07 -15.31
CA TYR A 806 6.75 -1.49 -16.56
C TYR A 806 7.02 -2.96 -16.89
N ALA A 807 8.17 -3.45 -16.52
CA ALA A 807 8.58 -4.85 -16.62
C ALA A 807 9.27 -5.26 -15.33
N TRP A 808 9.20 -6.55 -14.99
CA TRP A 808 9.88 -7.11 -13.84
C TRP A 808 10.23 -8.58 -14.05
N GLY A 809 11.11 -9.06 -13.21
CA GLY A 809 11.57 -10.45 -13.27
C GLY A 809 12.65 -10.75 -12.25
N THR A 810 13.50 -11.73 -12.56
CA THR A 810 14.61 -12.14 -11.72
C THR A 810 15.94 -12.09 -12.46
N LEU A 811 17.01 -11.89 -11.72
CA LEU A 811 18.38 -12.01 -12.18
C LEU A 811 19.12 -12.96 -11.25
N SER A 812 19.45 -14.15 -11.76
CA SER A 812 20.28 -15.12 -11.04
C SER A 812 21.74 -14.92 -11.44
N ILE A 813 22.64 -14.86 -10.47
CA ILE A 813 24.08 -14.69 -10.66
C ILE A 813 24.80 -15.81 -9.95
N ASP A 814 25.57 -16.61 -10.70
CA ASP A 814 26.46 -17.66 -10.21
C ASP A 814 27.92 -17.30 -10.51
N ALA A 815 28.88 -18.16 -10.11
CA ALA A 815 30.32 -17.92 -10.31
C ALA A 815 30.72 -17.71 -11.79
N GLY A 816 30.02 -18.31 -12.74
CA GLY A 816 30.38 -18.29 -14.17
C GLY A 816 29.29 -17.82 -15.12
N GLU A 817 28.07 -17.62 -14.62
CA GLU A 817 26.89 -17.32 -15.44
C GLU A 817 25.93 -16.40 -14.75
N ALA A 818 25.23 -15.56 -15.52
CA ALA A 818 24.06 -14.83 -15.03
C ALA A 818 22.87 -15.09 -15.96
N THR A 819 21.70 -15.32 -15.37
CA THR A 819 20.43 -15.52 -16.09
C THR A 819 19.47 -14.38 -15.77
N LEU A 820 19.22 -13.53 -16.75
CA LEU A 820 18.18 -12.49 -16.67
C LEU A 820 16.87 -13.06 -17.21
N HIS A 821 15.85 -13.16 -16.35
CA HIS A 821 14.51 -13.65 -16.70
C HIS A 821 13.48 -12.54 -16.58
N VAL A 822 12.73 -12.29 -17.64
CA VAL A 822 11.59 -11.35 -17.64
C VAL A 822 10.32 -12.15 -17.36
N LEU A 823 9.60 -11.80 -16.30
CA LEU A 823 8.38 -12.49 -15.89
C LEU A 823 7.11 -11.72 -16.30
N HIS A 824 7.20 -10.41 -16.44
CA HIS A 824 6.10 -9.54 -16.86
C HIS A 824 6.62 -8.36 -17.68
N GLY A 825 5.82 -7.93 -18.66
CA GLY A 825 6.16 -6.81 -19.53
C GLY A 825 7.27 -7.12 -20.52
N ASP A 826 7.76 -6.10 -21.20
CA ASP A 826 8.82 -6.18 -22.18
C ASP A 826 10.05 -5.39 -21.69
N LEU A 827 11.22 -6.03 -21.70
CA LEU A 827 12.48 -5.41 -21.31
C LEU A 827 13.39 -5.22 -22.53
N THR A 828 13.60 -3.97 -22.93
CA THR A 828 14.57 -3.65 -24.00
C THR A 828 15.91 -3.26 -23.39
N LEU A 829 16.96 -4.01 -23.71
CA LEU A 829 18.33 -3.76 -23.24
C LEU A 829 19.35 -3.77 -24.37
N SER A 830 20.13 -2.70 -24.41
CA SER A 830 21.38 -2.62 -25.20
C SER A 830 22.56 -3.18 -24.40
N THR A 831 22.61 -2.92 -23.10
CA THR A 831 23.73 -3.30 -22.24
C THR A 831 23.23 -3.71 -20.84
N LEU A 832 23.78 -4.81 -20.34
CA LEU A 832 23.70 -5.23 -18.93
C LEU A 832 25.09 -5.11 -18.31
N THR A 833 25.20 -4.44 -17.16
CA THR A 833 26.43 -4.33 -16.38
C THR A 833 26.27 -5.15 -15.08
N ILE A 834 27.21 -6.05 -14.80
CA ILE A 834 27.26 -6.85 -13.57
C ILE A 834 28.61 -6.60 -12.91
N GLY A 835 28.60 -5.89 -11.78
CA GLY A 835 29.81 -5.34 -11.19
C GLY A 835 30.50 -4.38 -12.18
N ASP A 836 31.76 -4.61 -12.51
CA ASP A 836 32.55 -3.77 -13.42
C ASP A 836 32.47 -4.23 -14.88
N LYS A 837 31.82 -5.35 -15.17
CA LYS A 837 31.78 -5.92 -16.52
C LYS A 837 30.51 -5.55 -17.27
N ARG A 838 30.67 -5.16 -18.55
CA ARG A 838 29.59 -4.80 -19.46
C ARG A 838 29.33 -5.88 -20.49
N TYR A 839 28.06 -6.29 -20.64
CA TYR A 839 27.59 -7.31 -21.57
C TYR A 839 26.62 -6.69 -22.58
N LYS A 840 26.89 -6.82 -23.88
CA LYS A 840 26.01 -6.31 -24.94
C LYS A 840 24.90 -7.32 -25.21
N LEU A 841 23.64 -6.88 -25.05
CA LEU A 841 22.46 -7.70 -25.35
C LEU A 841 21.78 -7.28 -26.65
N ARG A 842 21.44 -5.99 -26.82
CA ARG A 842 20.83 -5.38 -28.02
C ARG A 842 19.57 -6.12 -28.47
N ARG A 843 18.66 -6.41 -27.54
CA ARG A 843 17.40 -7.08 -27.83
C ARG A 843 16.30 -6.67 -26.84
N THR A 844 15.06 -6.92 -27.26
CA THR A 844 13.89 -6.90 -26.36
C THR A 844 13.62 -8.33 -25.89
N LEU A 845 13.37 -8.47 -24.61
CA LEU A 845 12.98 -9.70 -23.92
C LEU A 845 11.52 -9.53 -23.50
N PRO A 846 10.56 -10.19 -24.15
CA PRO A 846 9.18 -10.21 -23.68
C PRO A 846 9.04 -11.12 -22.43
N ALA A 847 7.87 -11.02 -21.78
CA ALA A 847 7.52 -11.87 -20.65
C ALA A 847 7.69 -13.37 -21.00
N GLY A 848 8.34 -14.12 -20.12
CA GLY A 848 8.69 -15.54 -20.28
C GLY A 848 10.05 -15.78 -20.91
N GLU A 849 10.73 -14.77 -21.48
CA GLU A 849 12.05 -14.94 -22.08
C GLU A 849 13.20 -14.75 -21.08
N GLN A 850 14.30 -15.38 -21.41
CA GLN A 850 15.55 -15.35 -20.64
C GLN A 850 16.76 -14.92 -21.49
N ALA A 851 17.71 -14.26 -20.84
CA ALA A 851 19.05 -14.02 -21.39
C ALA A 851 20.10 -14.65 -20.48
N ILE A 852 20.87 -15.57 -21.04
CA ILE A 852 21.99 -16.23 -20.37
C ILE A 852 23.27 -15.51 -20.73
N ILE A 853 24.07 -15.13 -19.75
CA ILE A 853 25.29 -14.32 -19.88
C ILE A 853 26.44 -15.08 -19.20
N ALA A 854 27.49 -15.43 -19.95
CA ALA A 854 28.72 -15.95 -19.37
C ALA A 854 29.49 -14.80 -18.68
N LEU A 855 29.83 -14.94 -17.38
CA LEU A 855 30.47 -13.93 -16.55
C LEU A 855 32.01 -13.91 -16.61
#